data_96ad2cf756437889eec0e1a3b2425bb0
#
_entry.id   96ad2cf756437889eec0e1a3b2425bb0
#
_cell.length_a   1.000
_cell.length_b   1.000
_cell.length_c   1.000
_cell.angle_alpha   90.00
_cell.angle_beta   90.00
_cell.angle_gamma   90.00
#
_symmetry.space_group_name_H-M   'P 1'
#
loop_
_entity.id
_entity.type
_entity.pdbx_description
1 polymer ?
#
loop_
_entity_poly.entity_id
_entity_poly.type
_entity_poly.pdbx_seq_one_letter_code
_entity_poly.pdbx_strand_id
1 'polypeptide(L)'
;MLRIPLLRTASLPNLSLLLRGTATSVTEKIEVFIDDKSVLVDPGTTVLQAAALVGVEIPRFCYHERLSVAGNCRMCLVEVEKSPKPVAACAMPVMKGWRIKTNSDMTRKAREGVMEFLLVNHPLDCPICDQGGECDLQDQSMAFGSDRSRFTDINFSGKRAVEDKDVGPLIKTIMTRCIHCTRCIRFASEVAGVDDLGTTGRGSDMQVGTYVQKMFLSELSGNVIDLCPVGALTSKPYAFTARPWETRKTDSVDVLDAVGSNIVVTTRTGEVLRVLPRLNEDINEEWLSDKARFACDGLKRQRLITPLVKNNKGELVAVEWEDALITVAKAIKSVPGNSVAALAGGLVDAESLIALKDFVNKLGSELVCTEQTFPLEGSGTDLRSNYLLNSKIAGVEEADLVLLIGTNPRFEAPLFNSRIRKSYLHNELDVALIGPKVDLTYDYEYLGDTTDALSLIANNDHVFAKKLATAKRPLIVLGADQLTRPDGAAILALTQQIARNLTLNCGVQSDWKVLNILHRVASQVAALDLGYKSSVEDIKREAPKVLYLLGADEGVITKADLPSDTYIIYQAAIADAILPGAAYTEKQASYVNTEGRAQQTLVAVTPPGLAREDWKIIRALSEIIGKSLPYDTLREIRDRLSEVSPNLTRYGDVEEANYFQQATELSKLVQAQLSSTPLDVKHHKLEDFFMTDSISRASPTMAKCVQAVLKQKQSKY
;
A
#
# COMPACT_ATOMS: atom_id res chain seq x y z
N MET A 1 -20.86 -44.58 16.41
CA MET A 1 -20.80 -43.74 17.64
C MET A 1 -19.57 -44.12 18.42
N LEU A 2 -18.55 -43.31 18.41
CA LEU A 2 -17.44 -43.27 19.38
C LEU A 2 -16.70 -41.94 19.16
N ARG A 3 -16.92 -41.01 20.09
CA ARG A 3 -16.21 -39.73 20.15
C ARG A 3 -14.82 -39.99 20.73
N ILE A 4 -13.78 -39.64 19.96
CA ILE A 4 -12.39 -39.57 20.44
C ILE A 4 -12.14 -38.10 20.79
N PRO A 5 -11.71 -37.76 22.01
CA PRO A 5 -11.38 -36.41 22.37
C PRO A 5 -10.05 -36.00 21.71
N LEU A 6 -10.04 -34.86 21.00
CA LEU A 6 -8.86 -34.23 20.50
C LEU A 6 -7.95 -33.79 21.66
N LEU A 7 -6.84 -34.49 21.82
CA LEU A 7 -5.72 -34.05 22.64
C LEU A 7 -5.18 -32.75 22.09
N ARG A 8 -5.25 -31.68 22.89
CA ARG A 8 -4.52 -30.45 22.68
C ARG A 8 -3.02 -30.77 22.65
N THR A 9 -2.40 -30.65 21.53
CA THR A 9 -0.93 -30.65 21.41
C THR A 9 -0.40 -29.41 22.13
N ALA A 10 0.24 -29.64 23.28
CA ALA A 10 1.04 -28.60 23.94
C ALA A 10 2.12 -28.12 22.96
N SER A 11 2.13 -26.83 22.69
CA SER A 11 3.19 -26.17 21.95
C SER A 11 4.53 -26.37 22.69
N LEU A 12 5.48 -27.01 22.04
CA LEU A 12 6.86 -27.04 22.51
C LEU A 12 7.38 -25.60 22.54
N PRO A 13 8.03 -25.14 23.63
CA PRO A 13 8.61 -23.82 23.67
C PRO A 13 9.72 -23.73 22.62
N ASN A 14 9.67 -22.66 21.81
CA ASN A 14 10.67 -22.31 20.81
C ASN A 14 12.06 -22.25 21.46
N LEU A 15 12.98 -23.09 21.02
CA LEU A 15 14.36 -23.14 21.47
C LEU A 15 15.19 -21.88 21.12
N SER A 16 14.58 -20.92 20.41
CA SER A 16 15.16 -19.62 20.09
C SER A 16 15.10 -18.62 21.25
N LEU A 17 14.30 -18.88 22.28
CA LEU A 17 14.13 -18.00 23.45
C LEU A 17 15.29 -18.03 24.46
N LEU A 18 16.23 -18.92 24.33
CA LEU A 18 17.35 -19.08 25.29
C LEU A 18 18.61 -18.28 24.93
N LEU A 19 18.64 -17.47 23.86
CA LEU A 19 19.83 -16.72 23.43
C LEU A 19 19.69 -15.19 23.44
N ARG A 20 18.62 -14.63 23.97
CA ARG A 20 18.51 -13.17 24.17
C ARG A 20 18.66 -12.77 25.62
N GLY A 21 19.87 -12.98 26.15
CA GLY A 21 20.35 -12.26 27.31
C GLY A 21 20.65 -10.81 26.90
N THR A 22 20.07 -9.86 27.60
CA THR A 22 20.36 -8.42 27.55
C THR A 22 21.83 -8.16 27.86
N ALA A 23 22.67 -8.19 26.84
CA ALA A 23 23.98 -7.59 26.84
C ALA A 23 24.23 -7.07 25.43
N THR A 24 24.38 -5.79 25.25
CA THR A 24 25.09 -5.17 24.14
C THR A 24 26.56 -5.64 24.18
N SER A 25 26.79 -6.94 23.93
CA SER A 25 28.09 -7.42 23.58
C SER A 25 28.32 -6.97 22.14
N VAL A 26 29.32 -6.16 21.93
CA VAL A 26 29.93 -5.98 20.61
C VAL A 26 30.29 -7.39 20.16
N THR A 27 29.43 -8.00 19.37
CA THR A 27 29.66 -9.33 18.82
C THR A 27 30.84 -9.19 17.88
N GLU A 28 31.96 -9.84 18.23
CA GLU A 28 33.16 -9.79 17.41
C GLU A 28 32.81 -10.34 16.02
N LYS A 29 32.97 -9.50 14.98
CA LYS A 29 32.72 -9.92 13.61
C LYS A 29 33.62 -11.06 13.25
N ILE A 30 33.11 -12.05 12.55
CA ILE A 30 33.84 -13.20 12.08
C ILE A 30 34.34 -12.99 10.65
N GLU A 31 35.59 -13.36 10.40
CA GLU A 31 36.17 -13.33 9.06
C GLU A 31 35.90 -14.63 8.33
N VAL A 32 35.38 -14.53 7.10
CA VAL A 32 35.20 -15.66 6.18
C VAL A 32 35.67 -15.27 4.79
N PHE A 33 35.94 -16.26 3.96
CA PHE A 33 36.49 -16.09 2.61
C PHE A 33 35.47 -16.63 1.59
N ILE A 34 35.04 -15.78 0.67
CA ILE A 34 34.15 -16.14 -0.43
C ILE A 34 34.92 -15.98 -1.75
N ASP A 35 35.15 -17.07 -2.45
CA ASP A 35 36.00 -17.10 -3.67
C ASP A 35 37.31 -16.30 -3.46
N ASP A 36 38.01 -16.59 -2.35
CA ASP A 36 39.26 -15.96 -1.88
C ASP A 36 39.15 -14.47 -1.47
N LYS A 37 37.98 -13.85 -1.49
CA LYS A 37 37.74 -12.50 -0.96
C LYS A 37 37.37 -12.59 0.53
N SER A 38 38.12 -11.88 1.37
CA SER A 38 37.80 -11.77 2.80
C SER A 38 36.60 -10.87 3.04
N VAL A 39 35.72 -11.28 3.93
CA VAL A 39 34.56 -10.47 4.39
C VAL A 39 34.36 -10.64 5.90
N LEU A 40 34.10 -9.55 6.59
CA LEU A 40 33.74 -9.51 8.01
C LEU A 40 32.23 -9.45 8.15
N VAL A 41 31.66 -10.44 8.81
CA VAL A 41 30.20 -10.57 9.00
C VAL A 41 29.85 -10.83 10.47
N ASP A 42 28.63 -10.54 10.82
CA ASP A 42 28.11 -10.82 12.16
C ASP A 42 27.86 -12.33 12.34
N PRO A 43 28.06 -12.88 13.54
CA PRO A 43 27.74 -14.29 13.85
C PRO A 43 26.28 -14.58 13.51
N GLY A 44 26.01 -15.73 12.87
CA GLY A 44 24.67 -16.11 12.42
C GLY A 44 24.33 -15.71 10.99
N THR A 45 25.11 -14.84 10.34
CA THR A 45 24.97 -14.52 8.91
C THR A 45 25.07 -15.79 8.06
N THR A 46 24.17 -15.98 7.10
CA THR A 46 24.23 -17.14 6.21
C THR A 46 25.29 -16.97 5.13
N VAL A 47 25.74 -18.09 4.54
CA VAL A 47 26.68 -18.07 3.42
C VAL A 47 26.15 -17.23 2.26
N LEU A 48 24.84 -17.30 1.98
CA LEU A 48 24.20 -16.52 0.92
C LEU A 48 24.30 -15.01 1.18
N GLN A 49 24.01 -14.57 2.41
CA GLN A 49 24.12 -13.18 2.81
C GLN A 49 25.57 -12.67 2.78
N ALA A 50 26.50 -13.49 3.27
CA ALA A 50 27.92 -13.17 3.21
C ALA A 50 28.45 -13.04 1.76
N ALA A 51 27.97 -13.90 0.85
CA ALA A 51 28.31 -13.82 -0.58
C ALA A 51 27.78 -12.54 -1.24
N ALA A 52 26.57 -12.12 -0.89
CA ALA A 52 25.98 -10.87 -1.39
C ALA A 52 26.81 -9.64 -1.01
N LEU A 53 27.39 -9.60 0.21
CA LEU A 53 28.25 -8.49 0.66
C LEU A 53 29.52 -8.31 -0.17
N VAL A 54 30.03 -9.38 -0.77
CA VAL A 54 31.20 -9.33 -1.67
C VAL A 54 30.84 -9.25 -3.14
N GLY A 55 29.54 -9.09 -3.46
CA GLY A 55 29.04 -8.99 -4.82
C GLY A 55 28.98 -10.31 -5.58
N VAL A 56 28.96 -11.45 -4.88
CA VAL A 56 28.84 -12.78 -5.47
C VAL A 56 27.39 -13.24 -5.39
N GLU A 57 26.76 -13.41 -6.53
CA GLU A 57 25.38 -13.90 -6.63
C GLU A 57 25.36 -15.44 -6.64
N ILE A 58 24.57 -16.03 -5.72
CA ILE A 58 24.33 -17.46 -5.64
C ILE A 58 22.92 -17.76 -6.14
N PRO A 59 22.73 -18.66 -7.14
CA PRO A 59 21.42 -18.98 -7.69
C PRO A 59 20.52 -19.64 -6.64
N ARG A 60 19.22 -19.33 -6.69
CA ARG A 60 18.22 -19.78 -5.71
C ARG A 60 16.79 -19.77 -6.28
N PHE A 61 15.91 -20.64 -5.77
CA PHE A 61 14.50 -20.62 -6.07
C PHE A 61 13.64 -20.47 -4.81
N CYS A 62 13.85 -21.29 -3.79
CA CYS A 62 12.99 -21.29 -2.61
C CYS A 62 13.30 -20.13 -1.64
N TYR A 63 14.52 -19.67 -1.58
CA TYR A 63 14.92 -18.57 -0.70
C TYR A 63 14.37 -17.24 -1.20
N HIS A 64 13.85 -16.46 -0.26
CA HIS A 64 13.44 -15.07 -0.44
C HIS A 64 13.85 -14.28 0.79
N GLU A 65 14.33 -13.06 0.62
CA GLU A 65 14.94 -12.29 1.71
C GLU A 65 13.97 -11.95 2.84
N ARG A 66 12.68 -11.84 2.49
CA ARG A 66 11.61 -11.46 3.42
C ARG A 66 10.73 -12.61 3.89
N LEU A 67 11.09 -13.83 3.58
CA LEU A 67 10.37 -15.03 3.98
C LEU A 67 11.28 -15.97 4.75
N SER A 68 10.72 -16.80 5.61
CA SER A 68 11.46 -17.83 6.33
C SER A 68 12.22 -18.76 5.38
N VAL A 69 13.32 -19.33 5.84
CA VAL A 69 14.18 -20.20 5.03
C VAL A 69 13.54 -21.58 4.86
N ALA A 70 13.23 -21.98 3.62
CA ALA A 70 12.70 -23.31 3.32
C ALA A 70 13.80 -24.37 3.05
N GLY A 71 14.90 -24.00 2.41
CA GLY A 71 16.04 -24.88 2.15
C GLY A 71 15.76 -26.10 1.26
N ASN A 72 14.64 -26.11 0.50
CA ASN A 72 14.12 -27.29 -0.21
C ASN A 72 14.55 -27.41 -1.68
N CYS A 73 14.83 -26.31 -2.39
CA CYS A 73 15.18 -26.36 -3.82
C CYS A 73 16.62 -26.84 -4.08
N ARG A 74 17.54 -26.63 -3.15
CA ARG A 74 18.96 -26.99 -3.24
C ARG A 74 19.75 -26.32 -4.38
N MET A 75 19.22 -25.32 -5.04
CA MET A 75 19.95 -24.61 -6.10
C MET A 75 21.13 -23.80 -5.56
N CYS A 76 21.07 -23.34 -4.31
CA CYS A 76 22.09 -22.53 -3.65
C CYS A 76 23.28 -23.34 -3.08
N LEU A 77 23.50 -24.58 -3.52
CA LEU A 77 24.65 -25.39 -3.05
C LEU A 77 25.98 -24.72 -3.39
N VAL A 78 26.87 -24.70 -2.39
CA VAL A 78 28.28 -24.21 -2.49
C VAL A 78 29.21 -25.18 -1.82
N GLU A 79 30.49 -25.09 -2.16
CA GLU A 79 31.55 -25.89 -1.55
C GLU A 79 32.17 -25.12 -0.40
N VAL A 80 32.33 -25.76 0.76
CA VAL A 80 33.11 -25.26 1.88
C VAL A 80 34.39 -26.09 1.94
N GLU A 81 35.58 -25.45 1.96
CA GLU A 81 36.86 -26.11 1.98
C GLU A 81 36.94 -27.08 3.17
N LYS A 82 37.44 -28.27 2.93
CA LYS A 82 37.51 -29.40 3.89
C LYS A 82 36.16 -30.04 4.25
N SER A 83 35.06 -29.60 3.65
CA SER A 83 33.74 -30.29 3.77
C SER A 83 33.64 -31.35 2.67
N PRO A 84 33.25 -32.61 3.00
CA PRO A 84 33.08 -33.64 1.98
C PRO A 84 31.84 -33.50 1.13
N LYS A 85 30.90 -32.59 1.54
CA LYS A 85 29.60 -32.40 0.88
C LYS A 85 29.33 -30.92 0.68
N PRO A 86 28.64 -30.54 -0.43
CA PRO A 86 28.22 -29.17 -0.61
C PRO A 86 27.14 -28.80 0.42
N VAL A 87 27.09 -27.52 0.80
CA VAL A 87 26.13 -26.96 1.78
C VAL A 87 25.16 -26.01 1.12
N ALA A 88 23.97 -25.91 1.69
CA ALA A 88 22.94 -24.98 1.21
C ALA A 88 23.22 -23.57 1.74
N ALA A 89 23.70 -22.67 0.87
CA ALA A 89 24.12 -21.32 1.24
C ALA A 89 23.01 -20.49 1.92
N CYS A 90 21.75 -20.71 1.56
CA CYS A 90 20.61 -19.97 2.12
C CYS A 90 20.30 -20.32 3.58
N ALA A 91 20.72 -21.50 4.05
CA ALA A 91 20.37 -22.00 5.39
C ALA A 91 21.58 -22.19 6.31
N MET A 92 22.80 -22.19 5.77
CA MET A 92 24.02 -22.47 6.53
C MET A 92 24.63 -21.18 7.06
N PRO A 93 24.66 -20.97 8.40
CA PRO A 93 25.43 -19.87 9.00
C PRO A 93 26.93 -20.06 8.77
N VAL A 94 27.62 -18.96 8.55
CA VAL A 94 29.08 -18.99 8.36
C VAL A 94 29.82 -19.21 9.69
N MET A 95 30.99 -19.83 9.63
CA MET A 95 31.90 -19.99 10.78
C MET A 95 33.25 -19.33 10.50
N LYS A 96 33.92 -18.86 11.56
CA LYS A 96 35.20 -18.17 11.48
C LYS A 96 36.22 -18.95 10.67
N GLY A 97 36.86 -18.31 9.71
CA GLY A 97 37.91 -18.86 8.87
C GLY A 97 37.42 -19.79 7.76
N TRP A 98 36.12 -19.92 7.53
CA TRP A 98 35.62 -20.71 6.40
C TRP A 98 36.07 -20.13 5.07
N ARG A 99 36.50 -21.03 4.18
CA ARG A 99 36.75 -20.73 2.77
C ARG A 99 35.64 -21.37 1.94
N ILE A 100 34.88 -20.56 1.25
CA ILE A 100 33.70 -20.96 0.51
C ILE A 100 33.94 -20.70 -0.97
N LYS A 101 33.76 -21.75 -1.78
CA LYS A 101 33.91 -21.70 -3.23
C LYS A 101 32.54 -21.76 -3.85
N THR A 102 32.16 -20.69 -4.56
CA THR A 102 30.82 -20.57 -5.16
C THR A 102 30.76 -21.09 -6.60
N ASN A 103 31.92 -21.33 -7.23
CA ASN A 103 32.01 -21.76 -8.63
C ASN A 103 33.06 -22.87 -8.86
N SER A 104 33.16 -23.84 -7.93
CA SER A 104 33.99 -25.03 -8.12
C SER A 104 33.34 -26.07 -9.02
N ASP A 105 34.07 -27.07 -9.48
CA ASP A 105 33.54 -28.18 -10.27
C ASP A 105 32.45 -28.97 -9.52
N MET A 106 32.62 -29.14 -8.19
CA MET A 106 31.59 -29.74 -7.34
C MET A 106 30.31 -28.91 -7.34
N THR A 107 30.43 -27.58 -7.18
CA THR A 107 29.29 -26.66 -7.18
C THR A 107 28.57 -26.64 -8.52
N ARG A 108 29.31 -26.57 -9.64
CA ARG A 108 28.72 -26.60 -11.00
C ARG A 108 27.93 -27.87 -11.25
N LYS A 109 28.52 -29.05 -10.97
CA LYS A 109 27.85 -30.35 -11.12
C LYS A 109 26.61 -30.46 -10.22
N ALA A 110 26.66 -29.94 -9.00
CA ALA A 110 25.54 -29.94 -8.10
C ALA A 110 24.37 -29.09 -8.65
N ARG A 111 24.65 -27.88 -9.14
CA ARG A 111 23.61 -26.98 -9.74
C ARG A 111 23.04 -27.57 -11.03
N GLU A 112 23.89 -28.11 -11.92
CA GLU A 112 23.45 -28.79 -13.13
C GLU A 112 22.49 -29.94 -12.80
N GLY A 113 22.85 -30.79 -11.82
CA GLY A 113 21.95 -31.86 -11.38
C GLY A 113 20.65 -31.38 -10.76
N VAL A 114 20.65 -30.29 -10.01
CA VAL A 114 19.42 -29.68 -9.47
C VAL A 114 18.55 -29.13 -10.60
N MET A 115 19.15 -28.43 -11.57
CA MET A 115 18.42 -27.91 -12.73
C MET A 115 17.78 -29.04 -13.54
N GLU A 116 18.52 -30.12 -13.81
CA GLU A 116 18.01 -31.31 -14.48
C GLU A 116 16.80 -31.91 -13.72
N PHE A 117 16.89 -32.02 -12.41
CA PHE A 117 15.82 -32.52 -11.56
C PHE A 117 14.57 -31.61 -11.60
N LEU A 118 14.73 -30.28 -11.58
CA LEU A 118 13.61 -29.33 -11.67
C LEU A 118 12.94 -29.35 -13.06
N LEU A 119 13.72 -29.60 -14.11
CA LEU A 119 13.25 -29.58 -15.50
C LEU A 119 12.61 -30.91 -15.94
N VAL A 120 12.93 -32.06 -15.30
CA VAL A 120 12.45 -33.38 -15.74
C VAL A 120 10.93 -33.45 -15.85
N ASN A 121 10.19 -32.90 -14.90
CA ASN A 121 8.73 -32.87 -14.91
C ASN A 121 8.15 -31.52 -15.36
N HIS A 122 8.99 -30.51 -15.60
CA HIS A 122 8.51 -29.20 -16.03
C HIS A 122 7.96 -29.28 -17.46
N PRO A 123 6.74 -28.77 -17.76
CA PRO A 123 6.15 -28.83 -19.10
C PRO A 123 6.89 -27.94 -20.08
N LEU A 124 6.87 -28.29 -21.36
CA LEU A 124 7.49 -27.50 -22.44
C LEU A 124 6.56 -26.35 -22.90
N ASP A 125 6.11 -25.57 -21.95
CA ASP A 125 5.08 -24.54 -22.11
C ASP A 125 5.63 -23.12 -22.32
N CYS A 126 6.94 -22.91 -22.42
CA CYS A 126 7.51 -21.56 -22.50
C CYS A 126 6.84 -20.66 -23.56
N PRO A 127 6.49 -21.15 -24.77
CA PRO A 127 5.82 -20.31 -25.78
C PRO A 127 4.43 -19.83 -25.37
N ILE A 128 3.71 -20.59 -24.53
CA ILE A 128 2.35 -20.28 -24.06
C ILE A 128 2.31 -19.90 -22.58
N CYS A 129 3.47 -19.74 -21.93
CA CYS A 129 3.59 -19.39 -20.53
C CYS A 129 3.73 -17.87 -20.36
N ASP A 130 2.86 -17.25 -19.56
CA ASP A 130 2.91 -15.79 -19.31
C ASP A 130 4.18 -15.33 -18.57
N GLN A 131 4.93 -16.26 -17.93
CA GLN A 131 6.22 -15.99 -17.30
C GLN A 131 7.39 -15.93 -18.31
N GLY A 132 7.18 -16.33 -19.59
CA GLY A 132 8.23 -16.38 -20.61
C GLY A 132 8.89 -15.03 -20.82
N GLY A 133 10.22 -14.94 -20.63
CA GLY A 133 11.03 -13.72 -20.72
C GLY A 133 11.26 -12.99 -19.37
N GLU A 134 10.61 -13.44 -18.30
CA GLU A 134 10.84 -12.96 -16.91
C GLU A 134 10.78 -14.14 -15.93
N CYS A 135 11.35 -15.29 -16.32
CA CYS A 135 11.24 -16.54 -15.58
C CYS A 135 12.61 -16.96 -14.99
N ASP A 136 12.68 -17.00 -13.64
CA ASP A 136 13.91 -17.41 -12.96
C ASP A 136 14.38 -18.81 -13.38
N LEU A 137 13.44 -19.73 -13.69
CA LEU A 137 13.81 -21.08 -14.14
C LEU A 137 14.44 -21.07 -15.53
N GLN A 138 13.96 -20.22 -16.46
CA GLN A 138 14.60 -20.05 -17.77
C GLN A 138 15.99 -19.49 -17.63
N ASP A 139 16.15 -18.40 -16.88
CA ASP A 139 17.42 -17.68 -16.74
C ASP A 139 18.46 -18.54 -16.03
N GLN A 140 18.09 -19.22 -14.94
CA GLN A 140 19.00 -20.11 -14.21
C GLN A 140 19.28 -21.42 -15.00
N SER A 141 18.34 -21.91 -15.81
CA SER A 141 18.61 -23.05 -16.71
C SER A 141 19.64 -22.72 -17.78
N MET A 142 19.58 -21.51 -18.33
CA MET A 142 20.56 -21.03 -19.31
C MET A 142 21.93 -20.83 -18.69
N ALA A 143 22.00 -20.31 -17.46
CA ALA A 143 23.27 -19.99 -16.79
C ALA A 143 23.96 -21.21 -16.15
N PHE A 144 23.20 -22.17 -15.63
CA PHE A 144 23.70 -23.24 -14.78
C PHE A 144 23.27 -24.65 -15.20
N GLY A 145 22.39 -24.80 -16.16
CA GLY A 145 21.88 -26.08 -16.65
C GLY A 145 22.70 -26.68 -17.77
N SER A 146 22.36 -27.92 -18.16
CA SER A 146 22.90 -28.58 -19.35
C SER A 146 22.15 -28.13 -20.61
N ASP A 147 22.83 -28.16 -21.75
CA ASP A 147 22.27 -27.91 -23.09
C ASP A 147 21.33 -29.03 -23.59
N ARG A 148 21.35 -30.19 -22.92
CA ARG A 148 20.61 -31.41 -23.33
C ARG A 148 19.89 -32.06 -22.15
N SER A 149 18.73 -32.65 -22.48
CA SER A 149 18.06 -33.60 -21.58
C SER A 149 18.67 -34.99 -21.73
N ARG A 150 18.93 -35.67 -20.63
CA ARG A 150 19.34 -37.09 -20.58
C ARG A 150 18.10 -38.03 -20.61
N PHE A 151 16.87 -37.50 -20.48
CA PHE A 151 15.62 -38.24 -20.50
C PHE A 151 15.21 -38.45 -21.97
N THR A 152 15.73 -39.50 -22.60
CA THR A 152 15.49 -39.82 -23.99
C THR A 152 14.58 -41.03 -24.18
N ASP A 153 14.31 -41.79 -23.13
CA ASP A 153 13.40 -42.95 -23.19
C ASP A 153 11.94 -42.49 -23.28
N ILE A 154 11.30 -42.83 -24.39
CA ILE A 154 9.91 -42.45 -24.69
C ILE A 154 8.91 -43.06 -23.71
N ASN A 155 9.24 -44.20 -23.09
CA ASN A 155 8.37 -44.87 -22.13
C ASN A 155 8.36 -44.16 -20.76
N PHE A 156 9.39 -43.35 -20.46
CA PHE A 156 9.54 -42.58 -19.24
C PHE A 156 9.51 -41.06 -19.47
N SER A 157 9.21 -40.61 -20.70
CA SER A 157 9.15 -39.19 -21.04
C SER A 157 7.86 -38.49 -20.60
N GLY A 158 6.91 -39.22 -20.04
CA GLY A 158 5.67 -38.66 -19.53
C GLY A 158 5.92 -37.74 -18.35
N LYS A 159 5.70 -36.44 -18.58
CA LYS A 159 5.81 -35.44 -17.51
C LYS A 159 4.62 -35.53 -16.56
N ARG A 160 4.86 -35.18 -15.28
CA ARG A 160 3.81 -35.13 -14.27
C ARG A 160 2.72 -34.15 -14.69
N ALA A 161 1.47 -34.57 -14.63
CA ALA A 161 0.30 -33.70 -14.78
C ALA A 161 -0.31 -33.41 -13.41
N VAL A 162 -0.63 -32.13 -13.17
CA VAL A 162 -1.24 -31.67 -11.92
C VAL A 162 -2.47 -30.85 -12.30
N GLU A 163 -3.58 -31.09 -11.59
CA GLU A 163 -4.81 -30.33 -11.78
C GLU A 163 -4.66 -28.90 -11.33
N ASP A 164 -5.16 -27.96 -12.14
CA ASP A 164 -5.20 -26.55 -11.79
C ASP A 164 -6.27 -26.29 -10.72
N LYS A 165 -6.01 -25.34 -9.83
CA LYS A 165 -6.92 -24.94 -8.76
C LYS A 165 -7.49 -23.56 -9.05
N ASP A 166 -8.78 -23.35 -8.80
CA ASP A 166 -9.36 -22.02 -8.83
C ASP A 166 -9.10 -21.31 -7.49
N VAL A 167 -8.16 -20.39 -7.48
CA VAL A 167 -7.76 -19.63 -6.29
C VAL A 167 -8.36 -18.21 -6.27
N GLY A 168 -9.27 -17.90 -7.19
CA GLY A 168 -9.97 -16.62 -7.23
C GLY A 168 -9.82 -15.88 -8.58
N PRO A 169 -10.32 -14.64 -8.66
CA PRO A 169 -10.40 -13.91 -9.94
C PRO A 169 -9.06 -13.29 -10.40
N LEU A 170 -8.08 -13.14 -9.51
CA LEU A 170 -6.84 -12.41 -9.78
C LEU A 170 -5.71 -13.32 -10.27
N ILE A 171 -5.63 -14.54 -9.74
CA ILE A 171 -4.51 -15.44 -9.94
C ILE A 171 -4.93 -16.61 -10.85
N LYS A 172 -4.18 -16.81 -11.93
CA LYS A 172 -4.28 -17.97 -12.80
C LYS A 172 -3.28 -19.02 -12.31
N THR A 173 -3.74 -20.24 -12.15
CA THR A 173 -2.91 -21.37 -11.74
C THR A 173 -2.65 -22.30 -12.92
N ILE A 174 -1.43 -22.74 -13.10
CA ILE A 174 -1.02 -23.85 -13.97
C ILE A 174 -0.04 -24.68 -13.17
N MET A 175 -0.58 -25.54 -12.30
CA MET A 175 0.18 -26.20 -11.25
C MET A 175 1.17 -27.24 -11.77
N THR A 176 1.01 -27.72 -13.00
CA THR A 176 2.02 -28.55 -13.67
C THR A 176 3.38 -27.85 -13.78
N ARG A 177 3.41 -26.50 -13.83
CA ARG A 177 4.64 -25.68 -13.89
C ARG A 177 5.30 -25.45 -12.53
N CYS A 178 4.62 -25.82 -11.44
CA CYS A 178 5.10 -25.58 -10.07
C CYS A 178 6.35 -26.40 -9.76
N ILE A 179 7.40 -25.74 -9.22
CA ILE A 179 8.65 -26.36 -8.77
C ILE A 179 8.71 -26.57 -7.24
N HIS A 180 7.60 -26.48 -6.57
CA HIS A 180 7.44 -26.70 -5.11
C HIS A 180 8.37 -25.86 -4.22
N CYS A 181 8.68 -24.63 -4.61
CA CYS A 181 9.54 -23.72 -3.84
C CYS A 181 8.90 -23.21 -2.54
N THR A 182 7.59 -23.35 -2.38
CA THR A 182 6.80 -22.92 -1.22
C THR A 182 6.81 -21.42 -0.90
N ARG A 183 7.33 -20.55 -1.77
CA ARG A 183 7.30 -19.09 -1.54
C ARG A 183 5.88 -18.56 -1.35
N CYS A 184 4.91 -18.98 -2.17
CA CYS A 184 3.52 -18.54 -2.08
C CYS A 184 2.85 -18.94 -0.75
N ILE A 185 3.13 -20.14 -0.23
CA ILE A 185 2.59 -20.62 1.06
C ILE A 185 3.14 -19.78 2.21
N ARG A 186 4.46 -19.58 2.24
CA ARG A 186 5.13 -18.77 3.27
C ARG A 186 4.67 -17.31 3.23
N PHE A 187 4.50 -16.74 2.04
CA PHE A 187 3.93 -15.41 1.90
C PHE A 187 2.51 -15.33 2.47
N ALA A 188 1.65 -16.31 2.12
CA ALA A 188 0.27 -16.32 2.60
C ALA A 188 0.21 -16.35 4.14
N SER A 189 1.01 -17.21 4.79
CA SER A 189 1.03 -17.34 6.25
C SER A 189 1.82 -16.25 6.97
N GLU A 190 2.98 -15.82 6.44
CA GLU A 190 3.88 -14.90 7.14
C GLU A 190 3.53 -13.43 6.90
N VAL A 191 3.27 -13.04 5.63
CA VAL A 191 3.04 -11.64 5.24
C VAL A 191 1.54 -11.31 5.18
N ALA A 192 0.76 -12.08 4.40
CA ALA A 192 -0.68 -11.84 4.24
C ALA A 192 -1.50 -12.28 5.46
N GLY A 193 -1.01 -13.22 6.26
CA GLY A 193 -1.68 -13.69 7.46
C GLY A 193 -2.94 -14.53 7.21
N VAL A 194 -2.98 -15.22 6.08
CA VAL A 194 -4.08 -16.13 5.73
C VAL A 194 -3.53 -17.50 5.36
N ASP A 195 -4.07 -18.55 5.97
CA ASP A 195 -3.63 -19.95 5.79
C ASP A 195 -4.42 -20.66 4.68
N ASP A 196 -4.71 -19.96 3.60
CA ASP A 196 -5.49 -20.50 2.49
C ASP A 196 -4.68 -21.38 1.53
N LEU A 197 -3.36 -21.17 1.49
CA LEU A 197 -2.45 -21.95 0.65
C LEU A 197 -1.66 -22.97 1.48
N GLY A 198 -1.51 -24.16 0.95
CA GLY A 198 -0.77 -25.23 1.62
C GLY A 198 -0.25 -26.27 0.64
N THR A 199 0.25 -27.38 1.18
CA THR A 199 0.66 -28.57 0.41
C THR A 199 -0.24 -29.74 0.72
N THR A 200 -0.66 -30.48 -0.30
CA THR A 200 -1.37 -31.76 -0.17
C THR A 200 -0.51 -32.86 -0.78
N GLY A 201 -0.67 -34.10 -0.29
CA GLY A 201 0.15 -35.23 -0.72
C GLY A 201 1.57 -35.20 -0.18
N ARG A 202 2.41 -36.11 -0.66
CA ARG A 202 3.83 -36.23 -0.31
C ARG A 202 4.65 -36.82 -1.44
N GLY A 203 5.95 -36.60 -1.43
CA GLY A 203 6.86 -37.12 -2.45
C GLY A 203 6.51 -36.61 -3.84
N SER A 204 6.39 -37.53 -4.81
CA SER A 204 6.03 -37.18 -6.20
C SER A 204 4.62 -36.62 -6.35
N ASP A 205 3.73 -36.92 -5.40
CA ASP A 205 2.31 -36.49 -5.46
C ASP A 205 2.07 -35.20 -4.70
N MET A 206 3.09 -34.58 -4.11
CA MET A 206 2.95 -33.31 -3.43
C MET A 206 2.46 -32.22 -4.39
N GLN A 207 1.42 -31.51 -3.99
CA GLN A 207 0.80 -30.41 -4.75
C GLN A 207 0.68 -29.19 -3.86
N VAL A 208 0.89 -28.01 -4.46
CA VAL A 208 0.63 -26.73 -3.82
C VAL A 208 -0.74 -26.23 -4.26
N GLY A 209 -1.53 -25.71 -3.36
CA GLY A 209 -2.85 -25.17 -3.68
C GLY A 209 -3.66 -24.88 -2.42
N THR A 210 -4.93 -24.59 -2.63
CA THR A 210 -5.91 -24.43 -1.55
C THR A 210 -6.52 -25.76 -1.17
N TYR A 211 -6.96 -25.90 0.10
CA TYR A 211 -7.70 -27.06 0.55
C TYR A 211 -9.17 -26.93 0.11
N VAL A 212 -9.74 -27.94 -0.52
CA VAL A 212 -11.15 -28.05 -0.95
C VAL A 212 -11.63 -26.82 -1.68
N GLN A 213 -11.45 -26.46 -2.80
CA GLN A 213 -12.01 -25.33 -3.62
C GLN A 213 -12.12 -23.96 -2.90
N LYS A 214 -11.42 -23.77 -1.76
CA LYS A 214 -11.34 -22.48 -1.09
C LYS A 214 -10.54 -21.52 -1.95
N MET A 215 -10.99 -20.27 -2.08
CA MET A 215 -10.23 -19.24 -2.79
C MET A 215 -9.15 -18.64 -1.88
N PHE A 216 -8.07 -18.14 -2.47
CA PHE A 216 -7.07 -17.35 -1.77
C PHE A 216 -7.50 -15.88 -1.80
N LEU A 217 -8.20 -15.44 -0.77
CA LEU A 217 -8.79 -14.10 -0.67
C LEU A 217 -8.06 -13.28 0.39
N SER A 218 -7.21 -12.39 -0.06
CA SER A 218 -6.51 -11.41 0.76
C SER A 218 -6.33 -10.12 -0.04
N GLU A 219 -6.23 -9.01 0.65
CA GLU A 219 -5.89 -7.69 0.09
C GLU A 219 -4.48 -7.63 -0.53
N LEU A 220 -3.65 -8.66 -0.25
CA LEU A 220 -2.27 -8.78 -0.73
C LEU A 220 -2.06 -10.00 -1.65
N SER A 221 -3.13 -10.67 -2.07
CA SER A 221 -3.04 -11.98 -2.76
C SER A 221 -2.20 -11.92 -4.04
N GLY A 222 -2.23 -10.83 -4.78
CA GLY A 222 -1.51 -10.64 -6.04
C GLY A 222 0.02 -10.74 -5.94
N ASN A 223 0.60 -10.57 -4.77
CA ASN A 223 2.06 -10.64 -4.59
C ASN A 223 2.63 -12.05 -4.83
N VAL A 224 1.83 -13.11 -4.71
CA VAL A 224 2.31 -14.46 -5.03
C VAL A 224 2.64 -14.64 -6.52
N ILE A 225 2.15 -13.75 -7.39
CA ILE A 225 2.49 -13.75 -8.82
C ILE A 225 3.95 -13.38 -9.02
N ASP A 226 4.41 -12.31 -8.36
CA ASP A 226 5.80 -11.83 -8.44
C ASP A 226 6.75 -12.79 -7.70
N LEU A 227 6.29 -13.36 -6.59
CA LEU A 227 7.06 -14.32 -5.79
C LEU A 227 7.26 -15.66 -6.48
N CYS A 228 6.35 -16.05 -7.38
CA CYS A 228 6.45 -17.33 -8.06
C CYS A 228 7.58 -17.30 -9.10
N PRO A 229 8.66 -18.10 -8.91
CA PRO A 229 9.82 -18.06 -9.82
C PRO A 229 9.54 -18.68 -11.19
N VAL A 230 8.34 -19.20 -11.39
CA VAL A 230 7.90 -19.88 -12.62
C VAL A 230 6.47 -19.48 -12.98
N GLY A 231 5.97 -19.83 -14.14
CA GLY A 231 4.62 -19.52 -14.59
C GLY A 231 3.51 -20.41 -14.00
N ALA A 232 3.68 -20.89 -12.76
CA ALA A 232 2.65 -21.64 -12.06
C ALA A 232 1.54 -20.76 -11.50
N LEU A 233 1.87 -19.56 -11.02
CA LEU A 233 0.95 -18.54 -10.55
C LEU A 233 1.19 -17.27 -11.39
N THR A 234 0.18 -16.85 -12.15
CA THR A 234 0.27 -15.70 -13.06
C THR A 234 -0.98 -14.82 -12.95
N SER A 235 -0.92 -13.61 -13.46
CA SER A 235 -2.05 -12.68 -13.41
C SER A 235 -3.16 -13.09 -14.38
N LYS A 236 -4.38 -13.36 -13.88
CA LYS A 236 -5.56 -13.63 -14.73
C LYS A 236 -5.91 -12.43 -15.63
N PRO A 237 -5.98 -11.18 -15.13
CA PRO A 237 -6.32 -10.03 -15.97
C PRO A 237 -5.30 -9.72 -17.07
N TYR A 238 -4.05 -10.09 -16.87
CA TYR A 238 -2.96 -9.85 -17.83
C TYR A 238 -2.67 -11.06 -18.72
N ALA A 239 -3.34 -12.19 -18.50
CA ALA A 239 -3.06 -13.45 -19.21
C ALA A 239 -3.02 -13.28 -20.73
N PHE A 240 -1.94 -13.70 -21.36
CA PHE A 240 -1.69 -13.69 -22.82
C PHE A 240 -1.74 -12.31 -23.49
N THR A 241 -1.56 -11.21 -22.73
CA THR A 241 -1.70 -9.85 -23.26
C THR A 241 -0.44 -9.38 -23.97
N ALA A 242 0.74 -9.52 -23.35
CA ALA A 242 2.01 -9.07 -23.89
C ALA A 242 3.20 -9.83 -23.32
N ARG A 243 4.34 -9.74 -24.02
CA ARG A 243 5.64 -10.20 -23.52
C ARG A 243 6.39 -9.04 -22.84
N PRO A 244 7.28 -9.31 -21.85
CA PRO A 244 7.99 -8.26 -21.13
C PRO A 244 8.79 -7.32 -22.03
N TRP A 245 9.40 -7.81 -23.08
CA TRP A 245 10.21 -7.03 -24.03
C TRP A 245 9.39 -6.13 -24.98
N GLU A 246 8.08 -6.34 -25.08
CA GLU A 246 7.18 -5.50 -25.88
C GLU A 246 6.67 -4.28 -25.09
N THR A 247 6.98 -4.20 -23.82
CA THR A 247 6.37 -3.23 -22.90
C THR A 247 7.35 -2.16 -22.45
N ARG A 248 6.83 -0.95 -22.25
CA ARG A 248 7.55 0.15 -21.60
C ARG A 248 7.23 0.16 -20.11
N LYS A 249 8.26 0.32 -19.29
CA LYS A 249 8.16 0.47 -17.83
C LYS A 249 8.35 1.93 -17.45
N THR A 250 7.48 2.47 -16.62
CA THR A 250 7.53 3.83 -16.10
C THR A 250 7.37 3.80 -14.59
N ASP A 251 8.31 4.39 -13.87
CA ASP A 251 8.25 4.51 -12.42
C ASP A 251 7.13 5.47 -12.03
N SER A 252 6.40 5.14 -10.97
CA SER A 252 5.30 5.95 -10.49
C SER A 252 5.02 5.65 -9.00
N VAL A 253 3.96 6.22 -8.48
CA VAL A 253 3.49 6.04 -7.11
C VAL A 253 2.01 5.70 -7.14
N ASP A 254 1.58 4.77 -6.27
CA ASP A 254 0.18 4.46 -6.06
C ASP A 254 -0.54 5.59 -5.32
N VAL A 255 -1.76 5.89 -5.77
CA VAL A 255 -2.60 6.96 -5.21
C VAL A 255 -3.95 6.44 -4.69
N LEU A 256 -4.15 5.12 -4.72
CA LEU A 256 -5.42 4.50 -4.31
C LEU A 256 -5.53 4.31 -2.79
N ASP A 257 -4.45 4.56 -2.08
CA ASP A 257 -4.40 4.70 -0.63
C ASP A 257 -3.40 5.80 -0.22
N ALA A 258 -3.28 6.07 1.08
CA ALA A 258 -2.38 7.10 1.60
C ALA A 258 -0.97 6.59 1.93
N VAL A 259 -0.65 5.33 1.67
CA VAL A 259 0.70 4.77 1.92
C VAL A 259 1.69 5.33 0.90
N GLY A 260 1.25 5.56 -0.34
CA GLY A 260 2.10 6.04 -1.42
C GLY A 260 3.10 4.99 -1.89
N SER A 261 2.63 3.77 -2.10
CA SER A 261 3.45 2.63 -2.54
C SER A 261 4.17 2.92 -3.84
N ASN A 262 5.44 2.55 -3.91
CA ASN A 262 6.23 2.73 -5.12
C ASN A 262 5.89 1.65 -6.15
N ILE A 263 5.58 2.06 -7.38
CA ILE A 263 5.09 1.18 -8.43
C ILE A 263 5.84 1.39 -9.75
N VAL A 264 5.75 0.37 -10.60
CA VAL A 264 6.14 0.43 -12.02
C VAL A 264 4.89 0.21 -12.87
N VAL A 265 4.52 1.21 -13.65
CA VAL A 265 3.42 1.12 -14.61
C VAL A 265 3.95 0.54 -15.92
N THR A 266 3.41 -0.59 -16.33
CA THR A 266 3.79 -1.28 -17.58
C THR A 266 2.78 -0.96 -18.68
N THR A 267 3.28 -0.42 -19.80
CA THR A 267 2.43 0.07 -20.90
C THR A 267 2.84 -0.52 -22.23
N ARG A 268 1.89 -0.64 -23.15
CA ARG A 268 2.11 -0.95 -24.57
C ARG A 268 1.06 -0.21 -25.43
N THR A 269 1.50 0.37 -26.54
CA THR A 269 0.62 1.09 -27.49
C THR A 269 -0.33 2.12 -26.86
N GLY A 270 0.17 2.87 -25.82
CA GLY A 270 -0.63 3.89 -25.15
C GLY A 270 -1.62 3.40 -24.11
N GLU A 271 -1.59 2.12 -23.76
CA GLU A 271 -2.45 1.53 -22.73
C GLU A 271 -1.65 1.02 -21.53
N VAL A 272 -2.21 1.20 -20.34
CA VAL A 272 -1.72 0.55 -19.11
C VAL A 272 -2.14 -0.92 -19.14
N LEU A 273 -1.16 -1.82 -19.03
CA LEU A 273 -1.38 -3.27 -19.06
C LEU A 273 -1.37 -3.90 -17.67
N ARG A 274 -0.39 -3.53 -16.86
CA ARG A 274 -0.24 -4.00 -15.47
C ARG A 274 0.54 -3.00 -14.62
N VAL A 275 0.38 -3.11 -13.33
CA VAL A 275 1.13 -2.38 -12.30
C VAL A 275 1.90 -3.39 -11.46
N LEU A 276 3.18 -3.14 -11.25
CA LEU A 276 4.10 -3.98 -10.48
C LEU A 276 4.68 -3.18 -9.31
N PRO A 277 5.09 -3.81 -8.20
CA PRO A 277 5.77 -3.13 -7.13
C PRO A 277 7.17 -2.69 -7.56
N ARG A 278 7.64 -1.58 -7.01
CA ARG A 278 9.03 -1.13 -7.04
C ARG A 278 9.58 -1.11 -5.63
N LEU A 279 10.74 -1.70 -5.43
CA LEU A 279 11.38 -1.80 -4.12
C LEU A 279 11.56 -0.43 -3.47
N ASN A 280 11.03 -0.27 -2.27
CA ASN A 280 11.30 0.85 -1.39
C ASN A 280 11.21 0.39 0.07
N GLU A 281 12.36 0.31 0.74
CA GLU A 281 12.48 -0.21 2.11
C GLU A 281 11.69 0.60 3.14
N ASP A 282 11.58 1.91 2.93
CA ASP A 282 10.90 2.82 3.86
C ASP A 282 9.37 2.69 3.79
N ILE A 283 8.81 2.34 2.62
CA ILE A 283 7.37 2.42 2.35
C ILE A 283 6.76 1.02 2.21
N ASN A 284 6.89 0.43 1.03
CA ASN A 284 6.18 -0.79 0.65
C ASN A 284 7.05 -2.05 0.62
N GLU A 285 8.33 -1.95 0.96
CA GLU A 285 9.29 -3.02 0.69
C GLU A 285 9.20 -3.44 -0.80
N GLU A 286 8.78 -4.65 -1.08
CA GLU A 286 8.54 -5.15 -2.45
C GLU A 286 7.08 -5.63 -2.64
N TRP A 287 6.19 -5.23 -1.74
CA TRP A 287 4.79 -5.64 -1.76
C TRP A 287 3.89 -4.58 -2.38
N LEU A 288 2.73 -5.00 -2.86
CA LEU A 288 1.70 -4.12 -3.39
C LEU A 288 0.32 -4.65 -3.03
N SER A 289 -0.62 -3.77 -2.73
CA SER A 289 -2.00 -4.16 -2.48
C SER A 289 -2.69 -4.60 -3.79
N ASP A 290 -3.66 -5.49 -3.69
CA ASP A 290 -4.39 -6.00 -4.86
C ASP A 290 -5.15 -4.89 -5.58
N LYS A 291 -5.65 -3.89 -4.84
CA LYS A 291 -6.29 -2.71 -5.41
C LYS A 291 -5.31 -1.91 -6.25
N ALA A 292 -4.14 -1.54 -5.72
CA ALA A 292 -3.11 -0.81 -6.44
C ALA A 292 -2.61 -1.58 -7.68
N ARG A 293 -2.54 -2.92 -7.60
CA ARG A 293 -2.06 -3.77 -8.69
C ARG A 293 -3.05 -3.93 -9.83
N PHE A 294 -4.34 -4.09 -9.53
CA PHE A 294 -5.32 -4.56 -10.52
C PHE A 294 -6.39 -3.54 -10.88
N ALA A 295 -6.58 -2.47 -10.11
CA ALA A 295 -7.58 -1.45 -10.42
C ALA A 295 -7.28 -0.65 -11.70
N CYS A 296 -6.08 -0.82 -12.28
CA CYS A 296 -5.66 -0.12 -13.49
C CYS A 296 -6.55 -0.38 -14.72
N ASP A 297 -7.33 -1.46 -14.77
CA ASP A 297 -8.32 -1.70 -15.82
C ASP A 297 -9.51 -0.74 -15.74
N GLY A 298 -9.76 -0.12 -14.57
CA GLY A 298 -10.72 0.96 -14.39
C GLY A 298 -10.32 2.24 -15.13
N LEU A 299 -9.03 2.48 -15.35
CA LEU A 299 -8.55 3.63 -16.13
C LEU A 299 -9.05 3.64 -17.59
N LYS A 300 -9.50 2.51 -18.10
CA LYS A 300 -10.04 2.35 -19.47
C LYS A 300 -11.56 2.44 -19.53
N ARG A 301 -12.23 2.57 -18.38
CA ARG A 301 -13.69 2.48 -18.29
C ARG A 301 -14.29 3.75 -17.76
N GLN A 302 -15.48 4.10 -18.29
CA GLN A 302 -16.27 5.25 -17.84
C GLN A 302 -15.49 6.57 -17.82
N ARG A 303 -14.47 6.72 -18.69
CA ARG A 303 -13.65 7.93 -18.78
C ARG A 303 -14.41 9.04 -19.48
N LEU A 304 -14.41 10.20 -18.83
CA LEU A 304 -14.83 11.46 -19.44
C LEU A 304 -13.66 11.94 -20.33
N ILE A 305 -13.88 12.01 -21.62
CA ILE A 305 -12.82 12.29 -22.61
C ILE A 305 -13.06 13.59 -23.39
N THR A 306 -14.23 14.19 -23.25
CA THR A 306 -14.61 15.48 -23.88
C THR A 306 -15.30 16.36 -22.83
N PRO A 307 -15.14 17.68 -22.91
CA PRO A 307 -15.92 18.61 -22.08
C PRO A 307 -17.40 18.48 -22.38
N LEU A 308 -18.24 18.53 -21.34
CA LEU A 308 -19.70 18.47 -21.46
C LEU A 308 -20.32 19.69 -20.77
N VAL A 309 -21.37 20.26 -21.35
CA VAL A 309 -22.13 21.35 -20.76
C VAL A 309 -23.61 21.08 -20.93
N LYS A 310 -24.42 21.42 -19.93
CA LYS A 310 -25.88 21.31 -19.98
C LYS A 310 -26.48 22.30 -20.98
N ASN A 311 -27.27 21.79 -21.91
CA ASN A 311 -28.06 22.59 -22.83
C ASN A 311 -29.34 23.14 -22.16
N ASN A 312 -30.09 23.97 -22.86
CA ASN A 312 -31.35 24.53 -22.37
C ASN A 312 -32.43 23.48 -22.06
N LYS A 313 -32.25 22.23 -22.47
CA LYS A 313 -33.16 21.11 -22.15
C LYS A 313 -32.73 20.33 -20.91
N GLY A 314 -31.59 20.71 -20.28
CA GLY A 314 -31.04 20.01 -19.13
C GLY A 314 -30.21 18.79 -19.47
N GLU A 315 -29.84 18.57 -20.73
CA GLU A 315 -29.04 17.44 -21.19
C GLU A 315 -27.56 17.85 -21.30
N LEU A 316 -26.63 16.99 -20.87
CA LEU A 316 -25.18 17.17 -21.05
C LEU A 316 -24.80 16.91 -22.50
N VAL A 317 -24.23 17.90 -23.18
CA VAL A 317 -23.82 17.84 -24.57
C VAL A 317 -22.31 18.08 -24.66
N ALA A 318 -21.64 17.31 -25.53
CA ALA A 318 -20.22 17.48 -25.82
C ALA A 318 -19.97 18.82 -26.53
N VAL A 319 -18.96 19.55 -26.06
CA VAL A 319 -18.57 20.87 -26.58
C VAL A 319 -17.05 20.95 -26.67
N GLU A 320 -16.54 21.95 -27.42
CA GLU A 320 -15.12 22.25 -27.42
C GLU A 320 -14.66 22.90 -26.12
N TRP A 321 -13.37 22.84 -25.82
CA TRP A 321 -12.78 23.39 -24.59
C TRP A 321 -13.09 24.89 -24.41
N GLU A 322 -13.02 25.66 -25.47
CA GLU A 322 -13.26 27.10 -25.44
C GLU A 322 -14.71 27.39 -24.99
N ASP A 323 -15.70 26.72 -25.58
CA ASP A 323 -17.11 26.89 -25.24
C ASP A 323 -17.42 26.45 -23.79
N ALA A 324 -16.83 25.33 -23.36
CA ALA A 324 -16.97 24.85 -21.99
C ALA A 324 -16.42 25.86 -20.98
N LEU A 325 -15.18 26.34 -21.17
CA LEU A 325 -14.53 27.29 -20.27
C LEU A 325 -15.24 28.66 -20.28
N ILE A 326 -15.72 29.14 -21.43
CA ILE A 326 -16.51 30.38 -21.52
C ILE A 326 -17.83 30.24 -20.74
N THR A 327 -18.50 29.09 -20.86
CA THR A 327 -19.77 28.84 -20.17
C THR A 327 -19.57 28.82 -18.66
N VAL A 328 -18.56 28.08 -18.19
CA VAL A 328 -18.19 28.02 -16.76
C VAL A 328 -17.77 29.40 -16.25
N ALA A 329 -16.95 30.15 -17.04
CA ALA A 329 -16.52 31.50 -16.68
C ALA A 329 -17.72 32.47 -16.56
N LYS A 330 -18.72 32.38 -17.44
CA LYS A 330 -19.96 33.16 -17.34
C LYS A 330 -20.71 32.84 -16.05
N ALA A 331 -20.87 31.57 -15.69
CA ALA A 331 -21.52 31.17 -14.46
C ALA A 331 -20.81 31.74 -13.23
N ILE A 332 -19.47 31.65 -13.18
CA ILE A 332 -18.68 32.20 -12.06
C ILE A 332 -18.76 33.74 -12.02
N LYS A 333 -18.69 34.42 -13.16
CA LYS A 333 -18.79 35.89 -13.22
C LYS A 333 -20.16 36.43 -12.87
N SER A 334 -21.22 35.62 -12.97
CA SER A 334 -22.60 36.03 -12.67
C SER A 334 -22.91 36.10 -11.19
N VAL A 335 -22.01 35.60 -10.32
CA VAL A 335 -22.22 35.53 -8.87
C VAL A 335 -21.09 36.28 -8.12
N PRO A 336 -21.37 36.73 -6.87
CA PRO A 336 -20.34 37.29 -6.02
C PRO A 336 -19.26 36.23 -5.74
N GLY A 337 -17.97 36.64 -5.71
CA GLY A 337 -16.86 35.74 -5.53
C GLY A 337 -16.93 34.89 -4.24
N ASN A 338 -17.42 35.45 -3.14
CA ASN A 338 -17.64 34.76 -1.87
C ASN A 338 -18.76 33.68 -1.92
N SER A 339 -19.54 33.62 -2.99
CA SER A 339 -20.56 32.57 -3.23
C SER A 339 -20.02 31.41 -4.06
N VAL A 340 -18.72 31.36 -4.29
CA VAL A 340 -18.02 30.24 -4.95
C VAL A 340 -17.38 29.37 -3.90
N ALA A 341 -17.60 28.06 -3.97
CA ALA A 341 -16.96 27.07 -3.11
C ALA A 341 -16.27 25.99 -3.95
N ALA A 342 -15.29 25.32 -3.36
CA ALA A 342 -14.61 24.20 -3.99
C ALA A 342 -14.39 23.03 -3.03
N LEU A 343 -14.56 21.81 -3.56
CA LEU A 343 -14.35 20.56 -2.85
C LEU A 343 -13.39 19.66 -3.64
N ALA A 344 -12.30 19.25 -3.00
CA ALA A 344 -11.30 18.38 -3.59
C ALA A 344 -11.44 16.93 -3.09
N GLY A 345 -11.36 15.97 -4.00
CA GLY A 345 -11.46 14.55 -3.72
C GLY A 345 -10.14 13.88 -3.37
N GLY A 346 -10.21 12.58 -3.05
CA GLY A 346 -9.11 11.80 -2.48
C GLY A 346 -7.93 11.49 -3.40
N LEU A 347 -8.07 11.66 -4.72
CA LEU A 347 -7.05 11.34 -5.73
C LEU A 347 -6.36 12.58 -6.35
N VAL A 348 -6.64 13.76 -5.82
CA VAL A 348 -6.14 15.03 -6.38
C VAL A 348 -4.67 15.23 -6.01
N ASP A 349 -3.88 15.67 -6.97
CA ASP A 349 -2.45 16.00 -6.78
C ASP A 349 -2.22 17.40 -6.18
N ALA A 350 -1.03 17.63 -5.64
CA ALA A 350 -0.68 18.87 -4.97
C ALA A 350 -0.70 20.08 -5.91
N GLU A 351 -0.30 19.93 -7.17
CA GLU A 351 -0.35 20.99 -8.18
C GLU A 351 -1.78 21.45 -8.45
N SER A 352 -2.72 20.50 -8.54
CA SER A 352 -4.13 20.82 -8.75
C SER A 352 -4.79 21.41 -7.49
N LEU A 353 -4.36 20.95 -6.29
CA LEU A 353 -4.82 21.54 -5.03
C LEU A 353 -4.40 23.00 -4.90
N ILE A 354 -3.12 23.34 -5.13
CA ILE A 354 -2.69 24.74 -5.02
C ILE A 354 -3.35 25.62 -6.07
N ALA A 355 -3.52 25.11 -7.30
CA ALA A 355 -4.21 25.85 -8.36
C ALA A 355 -5.67 26.16 -7.99
N LEU A 356 -6.38 25.18 -7.43
CA LEU A 356 -7.77 25.37 -6.98
C LEU A 356 -7.87 26.38 -5.84
N LYS A 357 -6.99 26.27 -4.83
CA LYS A 357 -6.94 27.21 -3.70
C LYS A 357 -6.64 28.64 -4.16
N ASP A 358 -5.57 28.83 -4.94
CA ASP A 358 -5.19 30.15 -5.45
C ASP A 358 -6.32 30.75 -6.31
N PHE A 359 -7.01 29.93 -7.10
CA PHE A 359 -8.13 30.35 -7.92
C PHE A 359 -9.31 30.84 -7.08
N VAL A 360 -9.77 30.06 -6.13
CA VAL A 360 -10.92 30.41 -5.28
C VAL A 360 -10.61 31.64 -4.43
N ASN A 361 -9.39 31.71 -3.85
CA ASN A 361 -8.95 32.89 -3.10
C ASN A 361 -8.90 34.17 -3.96
N LYS A 362 -8.46 34.08 -5.24
CA LYS A 362 -8.49 35.23 -6.16
C LYS A 362 -9.91 35.68 -6.53
N LEU A 363 -10.88 34.79 -6.45
CA LEU A 363 -12.30 35.18 -6.60
C LEU A 363 -12.83 35.92 -5.37
N GLY A 364 -12.18 35.79 -4.21
CA GLY A 364 -12.57 36.40 -2.93
C GLY A 364 -13.35 35.45 -2.02
N SER A 365 -13.19 34.13 -2.19
CA SER A 365 -13.77 33.10 -1.32
C SER A 365 -12.65 32.34 -0.60
N GLU A 366 -12.96 31.88 0.62
CA GLU A 366 -12.12 30.98 1.42
C GLU A 366 -12.74 29.58 1.56
N LEU A 367 -13.89 29.33 0.90
CA LEU A 367 -14.63 28.06 0.97
C LEU A 367 -13.96 26.99 0.09
N VAL A 368 -12.84 26.46 0.58
CA VAL A 368 -12.11 25.37 -0.07
C VAL A 368 -11.85 24.27 0.95
N CYS A 369 -12.37 23.07 0.70
CA CYS A 369 -12.17 21.92 1.58
C CYS A 369 -11.88 20.63 0.80
N THR A 370 -11.54 19.57 1.54
CA THR A 370 -11.51 18.19 1.05
C THR A 370 -12.75 17.43 1.50
N GLU A 371 -12.97 16.25 0.94
CA GLU A 371 -14.07 15.37 1.36
C GLU A 371 -13.90 14.86 2.80
N GLN A 372 -12.70 14.93 3.37
CA GLN A 372 -12.42 14.65 4.78
C GLN A 372 -12.20 15.97 5.53
N THR A 373 -13.04 16.24 6.49
CA THR A 373 -12.98 17.45 7.33
C THR A 373 -12.18 17.18 8.58
N PHE A 374 -11.23 18.07 8.89
CA PHE A 374 -10.43 18.00 10.12
C PHE A 374 -10.90 19.06 11.14
N PRO A 375 -10.73 18.80 12.45
CA PRO A 375 -11.16 19.73 13.47
C PRO A 375 -10.34 21.03 13.44
N LEU A 376 -11.01 22.16 13.65
CA LEU A 376 -10.40 23.49 13.73
C LEU A 376 -10.14 23.94 15.19
N GLU A 377 -10.82 23.31 16.17
CA GLU A 377 -10.63 23.64 17.59
C GLU A 377 -9.27 23.17 18.12
N GLY A 378 -8.77 23.88 19.11
CA GLY A 378 -7.47 23.60 19.69
C GLY A 378 -6.32 23.94 18.75
N SER A 379 -5.41 22.99 18.55
CA SER A 379 -4.34 23.13 17.56
C SER A 379 -4.77 22.74 16.14
N GLY A 380 -5.87 22.00 16.03
CA GLY A 380 -6.46 21.58 14.76
C GLY A 380 -5.41 21.12 13.75
N THR A 381 -5.49 21.66 12.54
CA THR A 381 -4.58 21.41 11.42
C THR A 381 -3.43 22.44 11.31
N ASP A 382 -3.29 23.35 12.27
CA ASP A 382 -2.22 24.36 12.23
C ASP A 382 -0.84 23.77 12.55
N LEU A 383 -0.81 22.63 13.22
CA LEU A 383 0.43 21.94 13.57
C LEU A 383 0.54 20.62 12.80
N ARG A 384 1.57 20.50 11.99
CA ARG A 384 1.81 19.36 11.11
C ARG A 384 1.90 18.03 11.87
N SER A 385 2.38 18.01 13.10
CA SER A 385 2.41 16.83 13.98
C SER A 385 1.03 16.25 14.30
N ASN A 386 -0.05 17.01 14.10
CA ASN A 386 -1.41 16.57 14.41
C ASN A 386 -2.07 15.75 13.31
N TYR A 387 -1.46 15.69 12.13
CA TYR A 387 -2.03 14.97 10.99
C TYR A 387 -1.05 14.07 10.23
N LEU A 388 0.14 13.82 10.76
CA LEU A 388 1.10 12.91 10.14
C LEU A 388 1.19 11.57 10.87
N LEU A 389 1.62 10.54 10.16
CA LEU A 389 2.19 9.33 10.72
C LEU A 389 3.64 9.64 11.14
N ASN A 390 3.79 10.26 12.33
CA ASN A 390 5.05 10.88 12.77
C ASN A 390 6.20 9.90 13.01
N SER A 391 5.90 8.61 13.27
CA SER A 391 6.89 7.54 13.46
C SER A 391 7.47 7.02 12.16
N LYS A 392 7.00 7.48 11.01
CA LYS A 392 7.21 6.90 9.67
C LYS A 392 6.58 5.50 9.51
N ILE A 393 6.39 5.07 8.27
CA ILE A 393 5.79 3.76 7.97
C ILE A 393 6.70 2.62 8.45
N ALA A 394 8.00 2.71 8.19
CA ALA A 394 8.97 1.72 8.65
C ALA A 394 9.17 1.73 10.16
N GLY A 395 8.93 2.86 10.84
CA GLY A 395 9.16 3.01 12.29
C GLY A 395 8.30 2.07 13.16
N VAL A 396 7.18 1.56 12.65
CA VAL A 396 6.37 0.57 13.37
C VAL A 396 7.15 -0.73 13.67
N GLU A 397 8.20 -1.03 12.90
CA GLU A 397 9.02 -2.21 13.12
C GLU A 397 9.91 -2.10 14.36
N GLU A 398 10.10 -0.90 14.88
CA GLU A 398 10.84 -0.62 16.12
C GLU A 398 9.95 -0.52 17.35
N ALA A 399 8.62 -0.47 17.18
CA ALA A 399 7.68 -0.34 18.27
C ALA A 399 7.61 -1.62 19.12
N ASP A 400 7.36 -1.45 20.41
CA ASP A 400 7.07 -2.54 21.36
C ASP A 400 5.59 -2.67 21.70
N LEU A 401 4.80 -1.61 21.47
CA LEU A 401 3.35 -1.61 21.64
C LEU A 401 2.68 -0.69 20.63
N VAL A 402 1.59 -1.14 20.02
CA VAL A 402 0.74 -0.34 19.12
C VAL A 402 -0.70 -0.31 19.66
N LEU A 403 -1.22 0.90 19.87
CA LEU A 403 -2.62 1.14 20.18
C LEU A 403 -3.32 1.72 18.94
N LEU A 404 -4.22 0.96 18.34
CA LEU A 404 -5.05 1.36 17.22
C LEU A 404 -6.35 1.99 17.74
N ILE A 405 -6.73 3.16 17.24
CA ILE A 405 -7.93 3.89 17.65
C ILE A 405 -8.79 4.20 16.43
N GLY A 406 -9.95 3.55 16.32
CA GLY A 406 -10.92 3.79 15.25
C GLY A 406 -10.34 3.67 13.84
N THR A 407 -9.48 2.68 13.61
CA THR A 407 -8.87 2.39 12.31
C THR A 407 -8.80 0.91 12.04
N ASN A 408 -8.91 0.53 10.77
CA ASN A 408 -8.64 -0.81 10.28
C ASN A 408 -7.48 -0.75 9.27
N PRO A 409 -6.22 -0.78 9.74
CA PRO A 409 -5.06 -0.63 8.86
C PRO A 409 -4.97 -1.73 7.80
N ARG A 410 -5.61 -2.89 7.99
CA ARG A 410 -5.65 -3.96 7.00
C ARG A 410 -6.26 -3.50 5.66
N PHE A 411 -7.32 -2.69 5.70
CA PHE A 411 -8.02 -2.24 4.50
C PHE A 411 -7.82 -0.75 4.19
N GLU A 412 -7.41 0.05 5.16
CA GLU A 412 -7.09 1.47 4.97
C GLU A 412 -5.67 1.69 4.47
N ALA A 413 -4.72 0.88 4.97
CA ALA A 413 -3.29 0.95 4.65
C ALA A 413 -2.64 -0.45 4.67
N PRO A 414 -2.93 -1.34 3.70
CA PRO A 414 -2.55 -2.75 3.75
C PRO A 414 -1.07 -3.01 3.98
N LEU A 415 -0.20 -2.19 3.42
CA LEU A 415 1.25 -2.37 3.56
C LEU A 415 1.77 -1.88 4.92
N PHE A 416 1.11 -0.92 5.56
CA PHE A 416 1.37 -0.57 6.94
C PHE A 416 0.94 -1.71 7.88
N ASN A 417 -0.23 -2.32 7.63
CA ASN A 417 -0.68 -3.49 8.37
C ASN A 417 0.27 -4.70 8.21
N SER A 418 0.83 -4.92 7.03
CA SER A 418 1.82 -5.99 6.82
C SER A 418 3.09 -5.78 7.64
N ARG A 419 3.52 -4.52 7.86
CA ARG A 419 4.65 -4.19 8.74
C ARG A 419 4.32 -4.38 10.22
N ILE A 420 3.10 -4.02 10.67
CA ILE A 420 2.63 -4.35 12.02
C ILE A 420 2.68 -5.87 12.23
N ARG A 421 2.14 -6.64 11.25
CA ARG A 421 2.19 -8.11 11.32
C ARG A 421 3.62 -8.65 11.35
N LYS A 422 4.53 -8.12 10.54
CA LYS A 422 5.94 -8.47 10.55
C LYS A 422 6.56 -8.26 11.94
N SER A 423 6.29 -7.12 12.56
CA SER A 423 6.78 -6.80 13.90
C SER A 423 6.13 -7.68 14.98
N TYR A 424 4.83 -7.96 14.85
CA TYR A 424 4.12 -8.90 15.73
C TYR A 424 4.74 -10.30 15.72
N LEU A 425 5.12 -10.81 14.54
CA LEU A 425 5.70 -12.15 14.39
C LEU A 425 7.16 -12.26 14.82
N HIS A 426 7.95 -11.19 14.67
CA HIS A 426 9.41 -11.25 14.81
C HIS A 426 9.96 -10.40 15.96
N ASN A 427 9.25 -9.37 16.41
CA ASN A 427 9.74 -8.40 17.40
C ASN A 427 8.90 -8.38 18.70
N GLU A 428 8.01 -9.37 18.88
CA GLU A 428 7.15 -9.48 20.09
C GLU A 428 6.28 -8.22 20.31
N LEU A 429 5.82 -7.59 19.22
CA LEU A 429 4.98 -6.40 19.28
C LEU A 429 3.62 -6.73 19.92
N ASP A 430 3.26 -5.98 20.95
CA ASP A 430 1.91 -6.00 21.50
C ASP A 430 0.97 -5.07 20.72
N VAL A 431 -0.23 -5.54 20.39
CA VAL A 431 -1.24 -4.72 19.69
C VAL A 431 -2.51 -4.65 20.50
N ALA A 432 -3.10 -3.46 20.60
CA ALA A 432 -4.41 -3.22 21.20
C ALA A 432 -5.30 -2.39 20.27
N LEU A 433 -6.63 -2.57 20.39
CA LEU A 433 -7.62 -1.90 19.55
C LEU A 433 -8.74 -1.29 20.37
N ILE A 434 -9.02 0.00 20.11
CA ILE A 434 -10.27 0.68 20.48
C ILE A 434 -11.03 0.97 19.19
N GLY A 435 -12.22 0.39 19.04
CA GLY A 435 -13.03 0.48 17.82
C GLY A 435 -13.78 -0.80 17.53
N PRO A 436 -14.36 -0.96 16.34
CA PRO A 436 -15.05 -2.19 15.98
C PRO A 436 -14.10 -3.38 15.96
N LYS A 437 -14.60 -4.56 16.30
CA LYS A 437 -13.83 -5.80 16.18
C LYS A 437 -13.62 -6.12 14.70
N VAL A 438 -12.36 -6.12 14.28
CA VAL A 438 -11.94 -6.38 12.89
C VAL A 438 -10.90 -7.50 12.85
N ASP A 439 -10.78 -8.17 11.71
CA ASP A 439 -9.72 -9.14 11.46
C ASP A 439 -8.47 -8.42 10.93
N LEU A 440 -7.45 -8.31 11.76
CA LEU A 440 -6.16 -7.66 11.44
C LEU A 440 -5.09 -8.66 10.95
N THR A 441 -5.43 -9.96 10.90
CA THR A 441 -4.50 -11.06 10.58
C THR A 441 -3.50 -11.42 11.69
N TYR A 442 -3.59 -10.81 12.86
CA TYR A 442 -2.83 -11.08 14.09
C TYR A 442 -3.71 -10.84 15.32
N ASP A 443 -3.32 -11.39 16.46
CA ASP A 443 -4.07 -11.21 17.70
C ASP A 443 -3.81 -9.83 18.31
N TYR A 444 -4.84 -9.27 18.94
CA TYR A 444 -4.78 -7.98 19.62
C TYR A 444 -5.64 -7.98 20.90
N GLU A 445 -5.29 -7.13 21.83
CA GLU A 445 -6.08 -6.86 23.02
C GLU A 445 -7.23 -5.90 22.68
N TYR A 446 -8.47 -6.34 22.84
CA TYR A 446 -9.66 -5.54 22.55
C TYR A 446 -10.05 -4.72 23.78
N LEU A 447 -10.08 -3.38 23.67
CA LEU A 447 -10.30 -2.46 24.81
C LEU A 447 -11.70 -1.85 24.84
N GLY A 448 -12.50 -2.04 23.79
CA GLY A 448 -13.84 -1.47 23.64
C GLY A 448 -14.03 -0.78 22.31
N ASP A 449 -15.23 -0.29 22.03
CA ASP A 449 -15.61 0.34 20.77
C ASP A 449 -15.98 1.83 20.90
N THR A 450 -15.99 2.38 22.12
CA THR A 450 -16.40 3.76 22.41
C THR A 450 -15.24 4.62 22.89
N THR A 451 -15.46 5.93 22.89
CA THR A 451 -14.53 6.92 23.45
C THR A 451 -14.35 6.81 24.96
N ASP A 452 -15.23 6.08 25.67
CA ASP A 452 -15.13 5.86 27.11
C ASP A 452 -13.83 5.12 27.48
N ALA A 453 -13.47 4.08 26.68
CA ALA A 453 -12.21 3.35 26.87
C ALA A 453 -11.01 4.28 26.72
N LEU A 454 -11.03 5.20 25.76
CA LEU A 454 -9.98 6.20 25.57
C LEU A 454 -9.87 7.15 26.76
N SER A 455 -11.02 7.60 27.29
CA SER A 455 -11.09 8.47 28.48
C SER A 455 -10.51 7.78 29.74
N LEU A 456 -10.86 6.50 29.95
CA LEU A 456 -10.32 5.71 31.06
C LEU A 456 -8.80 5.53 30.97
N ILE A 457 -8.27 5.34 29.77
CA ILE A 457 -6.82 5.23 29.55
C ILE A 457 -6.13 6.58 29.81
N ALA A 458 -6.69 7.70 29.34
CA ALA A 458 -6.14 9.04 29.55
C ALA A 458 -6.05 9.41 31.03
N ASN A 459 -7.03 8.95 31.82
CA ASN A 459 -7.09 9.19 33.28
C ASN A 459 -6.30 8.15 34.09
N ASN A 460 -5.65 7.17 33.46
CA ASN A 460 -4.97 6.02 34.08
C ASN A 460 -5.90 5.08 34.91
N ASP A 461 -7.19 5.09 34.64
CA ASP A 461 -8.18 4.24 35.34
C ASP A 461 -8.36 2.87 34.64
N HIS A 462 -7.85 2.69 33.44
CA HIS A 462 -7.90 1.43 32.69
C HIS A 462 -6.69 0.55 32.99
N VAL A 463 -6.90 -0.78 33.07
CA VAL A 463 -5.81 -1.74 33.33
C VAL A 463 -4.71 -1.64 32.26
N PHE A 464 -5.08 -1.42 31.00
CA PHE A 464 -4.17 -1.27 29.88
C PHE A 464 -3.23 -0.04 30.04
N ALA A 465 -3.62 1.00 30.76
CA ALA A 465 -2.77 2.17 31.01
C ALA A 465 -1.43 1.77 31.68
N LYS A 466 -1.44 0.74 32.54
CA LYS A 466 -0.22 0.23 33.17
C LYS A 466 0.72 -0.43 32.16
N LYS A 467 0.17 -1.19 31.22
CA LYS A 467 0.93 -1.82 30.13
C LYS A 467 1.55 -0.76 29.22
N LEU A 468 0.74 0.23 28.85
CA LEU A 468 1.17 1.37 28.03
C LEU A 468 2.28 2.18 28.72
N ALA A 469 2.22 2.36 30.06
CA ALA A 469 3.23 3.06 30.84
C ALA A 469 4.58 2.33 30.93
N THR A 470 4.63 1.02 30.69
CA THR A 470 5.86 0.22 30.70
C THR A 470 6.53 0.13 29.33
N ALA A 471 5.84 0.50 28.27
CA ALA A 471 6.34 0.48 26.92
C ALA A 471 7.46 1.52 26.71
N LYS A 472 8.52 1.16 26.00
CA LYS A 472 9.65 2.02 25.69
C LYS A 472 9.47 2.79 24.38
N ARG A 473 8.78 2.16 23.42
CA ARG A 473 8.51 2.67 22.06
C ARG A 473 7.04 2.47 21.69
N PRO A 474 6.09 3.01 22.48
CA PRO A 474 4.67 2.86 22.18
C PRO A 474 4.27 3.71 20.97
N LEU A 475 3.39 3.19 20.13
CA LEU A 475 2.73 3.93 19.06
C LEU A 475 1.23 4.02 19.32
N ILE A 476 0.68 5.21 19.21
CA ILE A 476 -0.76 5.44 19.17
C ILE A 476 -1.11 5.82 17.74
N VAL A 477 -1.93 5.01 17.07
CA VAL A 477 -2.37 5.21 15.69
C VAL A 477 -3.86 5.54 15.69
N LEU A 478 -4.18 6.81 15.45
CA LEU A 478 -5.55 7.29 15.33
C LEU A 478 -5.96 7.32 13.85
N GLY A 479 -7.08 6.69 13.51
CA GLY A 479 -7.65 6.76 12.17
C GLY A 479 -8.14 8.18 11.84
N ALA A 480 -7.74 8.71 10.69
CA ALA A 480 -8.11 10.06 10.27
C ALA A 480 -9.63 10.25 10.14
N ASP A 481 -10.38 9.20 9.84
CA ASP A 481 -11.85 9.27 9.77
C ASP A 481 -12.50 9.60 11.12
N GLN A 482 -11.84 9.33 12.26
CA GLN A 482 -12.34 9.75 13.58
C GLN A 482 -12.26 11.26 13.79
N LEU A 483 -11.37 11.92 13.07
CA LEU A 483 -11.23 13.37 13.13
C LEU A 483 -12.35 14.10 12.35
N THR A 484 -13.05 13.41 11.44
CA THR A 484 -14.19 13.99 10.71
C THR A 484 -15.48 14.03 11.53
N ARG A 485 -15.50 13.41 12.71
CA ARG A 485 -16.66 13.36 13.60
C ARG A 485 -16.88 14.72 14.27
N PRO A 486 -18.11 15.02 14.72
CA PRO A 486 -18.38 16.24 15.51
C PRO A 486 -17.55 16.37 16.79
N ASP A 487 -17.18 15.23 17.40
CA ASP A 487 -16.32 15.15 18.57
C ASP A 487 -14.83 14.91 18.24
N GLY A 488 -14.45 15.01 16.97
CA GLY A 488 -13.08 14.74 16.49
C GLY A 488 -11.99 15.56 17.18
N ALA A 489 -12.26 16.83 17.49
CA ALA A 489 -11.34 17.68 18.26
C ALA A 489 -11.08 17.14 19.67
N ALA A 490 -12.13 16.67 20.34
CA ALA A 490 -12.01 16.08 21.68
C ALA A 490 -11.27 14.75 21.66
N ILE A 491 -11.50 13.91 20.63
CA ILE A 491 -10.76 12.64 20.44
C ILE A 491 -9.27 12.93 20.22
N LEU A 492 -8.93 13.90 19.37
CA LEU A 492 -7.55 14.30 19.13
C LEU A 492 -6.89 14.83 20.40
N ALA A 493 -7.57 15.74 21.14
CA ALA A 493 -7.05 16.30 22.39
C ALA A 493 -6.77 15.21 23.43
N LEU A 494 -7.67 14.25 23.57
CA LEU A 494 -7.52 13.13 24.51
C LEU A 494 -6.35 12.21 24.10
N THR A 495 -6.21 11.94 22.81
CA THR A 495 -5.10 11.15 22.27
C THR A 495 -3.75 11.86 22.46
N GLN A 496 -3.70 13.18 22.29
CA GLN A 496 -2.53 14.01 22.58
C GLN A 496 -2.18 13.99 24.09
N GLN A 497 -3.19 14.02 24.97
CA GLN A 497 -2.99 13.90 26.40
C GLN A 497 -2.35 12.56 26.78
N ILE A 498 -2.83 11.45 26.20
CA ILE A 498 -2.24 10.12 26.42
C ILE A 498 -0.79 10.11 25.94
N ALA A 499 -0.53 10.57 24.72
CA ALA A 499 0.82 10.61 24.14
C ALA A 499 1.79 11.44 24.99
N ARG A 500 1.34 12.59 25.51
CA ARG A 500 2.12 13.44 26.44
C ARG A 500 2.42 12.73 27.75
N ASN A 501 1.42 12.11 28.36
CA ASN A 501 1.59 11.38 29.61
C ASN A 501 2.66 10.29 29.48
N LEU A 502 2.68 9.58 28.36
CA LEU A 502 3.68 8.56 28.04
C LEU A 502 5.08 9.17 27.89
N THR A 503 5.20 10.25 27.14
CA THR A 503 6.49 10.91 26.89
C THR A 503 7.10 11.50 28.16
N LEU A 504 6.28 12.07 29.05
CA LEU A 504 6.77 12.75 30.26
C LEU A 504 6.97 11.81 31.45
N ASN A 505 6.12 10.80 31.62
CA ASN A 505 6.01 10.03 32.86
C ASN A 505 6.45 8.57 32.74
N CYS A 506 6.64 8.04 31.53
CA CYS A 506 6.76 6.59 31.31
C CYS A 506 8.10 6.13 30.70
N GLY A 507 9.10 7.00 30.62
CA GLY A 507 10.44 6.61 30.17
C GLY A 507 10.55 6.25 28.69
N VAL A 508 9.62 6.78 27.87
CA VAL A 508 9.69 6.70 26.40
C VAL A 508 10.97 7.37 25.92
N GLN A 509 11.61 6.82 24.90
CA GLN A 509 12.84 7.38 24.31
C GLN A 509 12.59 8.83 23.83
N SER A 510 13.53 9.73 24.07
CA SER A 510 13.38 11.17 23.85
C SER A 510 13.11 11.58 22.39
N ASP A 511 13.53 10.77 21.46
CA ASP A 511 13.36 10.95 20.00
C ASP A 511 12.17 10.20 19.41
N TRP A 512 11.45 9.41 20.25
CA TRP A 512 10.34 8.58 19.82
C TRP A 512 9.04 9.36 19.65
N LYS A 513 8.36 9.18 18.52
CA LYS A 513 7.09 9.84 18.17
C LYS A 513 5.91 8.92 18.50
N VAL A 514 5.21 9.23 19.58
CA VAL A 514 4.10 8.39 20.08
C VAL A 514 2.83 8.55 19.26
N LEU A 515 2.44 9.80 18.93
CA LEU A 515 1.19 10.11 18.23
C LEU A 515 1.35 9.98 16.72
N ASN A 516 0.44 9.23 16.09
CA ASN A 516 0.40 8.98 14.66
C ASN A 516 -1.03 9.06 14.15
N ILE A 517 -1.23 9.70 13.01
CA ILE A 517 -2.52 9.75 12.32
C ILE A 517 -2.40 8.93 11.03
N LEU A 518 -3.33 8.00 10.82
CA LEU A 518 -3.37 7.17 9.63
C LEU A 518 -4.42 7.70 8.66
N HIS A 519 -3.96 8.19 7.51
CA HIS A 519 -4.82 8.64 6.43
C HIS A 519 -5.22 7.50 5.52
N ARG A 520 -6.36 7.68 4.83
CA ARG A 520 -6.91 6.72 3.87
C ARG A 520 -6.72 7.15 2.42
N VAL A 521 -6.67 8.45 2.14
CA VAL A 521 -6.62 9.01 0.78
C VAL A 521 -5.33 9.79 0.51
N ALA A 522 -4.87 9.74 -0.74
CA ALA A 522 -3.55 10.26 -1.13
C ALA A 522 -3.45 11.80 -1.18
N SER A 523 -4.57 12.51 -1.35
CA SER A 523 -4.58 13.98 -1.44
C SER A 523 -4.52 14.70 -0.11
N GLN A 524 -4.89 14.01 1.00
CA GLN A 524 -5.25 14.67 2.26
C GLN A 524 -4.09 15.40 2.93
N VAL A 525 -2.92 14.79 3.02
CA VAL A 525 -1.76 15.42 3.66
C VAL A 525 -1.31 16.66 2.85
N ALA A 526 -1.28 16.57 1.52
CA ALA A 526 -0.95 17.72 0.70
C ALA A 526 -1.97 18.87 0.85
N ALA A 527 -3.26 18.57 0.93
CA ALA A 527 -4.29 19.57 1.16
C ALA A 527 -4.12 20.26 2.52
N LEU A 528 -3.81 19.51 3.58
CA LEU A 528 -3.55 20.06 4.91
C LEU A 528 -2.27 20.92 4.93
N ASP A 529 -1.20 20.46 4.31
CA ASP A 529 0.05 21.24 4.15
C ASP A 529 -0.18 22.54 3.36
N LEU A 530 -1.16 22.56 2.45
CA LEU A 530 -1.59 23.75 1.71
C LEU A 530 -2.61 24.61 2.48
N GLY A 531 -3.05 24.16 3.67
CA GLY A 531 -3.97 24.91 4.53
C GLY A 531 -5.44 24.90 4.06
N TYR A 532 -5.92 23.75 3.62
CA TYR A 532 -7.35 23.51 3.42
C TYR A 532 -8.02 23.37 4.80
N LYS A 533 -8.81 24.37 5.22
CA LYS A 533 -9.35 24.46 6.57
C LYS A 533 -10.88 24.40 6.64
N SER A 534 -11.59 24.86 5.60
CA SER A 534 -13.05 24.83 5.60
C SER A 534 -13.58 23.39 5.66
N SER A 535 -14.78 23.23 6.17
CA SER A 535 -15.47 21.95 6.24
C SER A 535 -16.55 21.79 5.17
N VAL A 536 -16.94 20.55 4.92
CA VAL A 536 -18.10 20.25 4.07
C VAL A 536 -19.36 20.88 4.64
N GLU A 537 -19.51 20.92 5.96
CA GLU A 537 -20.65 21.55 6.64
C GLU A 537 -20.63 23.09 6.49
N ASP A 538 -19.45 23.71 6.38
CA ASP A 538 -19.36 25.14 6.06
C ASP A 538 -19.88 25.40 4.65
N ILE A 539 -19.54 24.57 3.66
CA ILE A 539 -20.09 24.70 2.29
C ILE A 539 -21.61 24.56 2.31
N LYS A 540 -22.15 23.57 3.02
CA LYS A 540 -23.61 23.37 3.11
C LYS A 540 -24.31 24.58 3.77
N ARG A 541 -23.72 25.12 4.84
CA ARG A 541 -24.25 26.29 5.58
C ARG A 541 -24.23 27.56 4.74
N GLU A 542 -23.13 27.83 4.05
CA GLU A 542 -22.96 29.05 3.24
C GLU A 542 -23.73 28.99 1.91
N ALA A 543 -24.24 27.82 1.53
CA ALA A 543 -25.10 27.58 0.38
C ALA A 543 -24.61 28.27 -0.92
N PRO A 544 -23.45 27.85 -1.46
CA PRO A 544 -22.79 28.52 -2.56
C PRO A 544 -23.64 28.52 -3.84
N LYS A 545 -23.48 29.56 -4.66
CA LYS A 545 -24.13 29.65 -5.98
C LYS A 545 -23.34 28.93 -7.07
N VAL A 546 -22.02 28.73 -6.87
CA VAL A 546 -21.18 27.90 -7.72
C VAL A 546 -20.37 26.98 -6.85
N LEU A 547 -20.41 25.68 -7.16
CA LEU A 547 -19.61 24.65 -6.51
C LEU A 547 -18.67 23.97 -7.52
N TYR A 548 -17.37 24.09 -7.29
CA TYR A 548 -16.35 23.38 -8.06
C TYR A 548 -15.95 22.09 -7.36
N LEU A 549 -16.27 20.94 -7.96
CA LEU A 549 -15.94 19.61 -7.47
C LEU A 549 -14.71 19.09 -8.25
N LEU A 550 -13.55 19.04 -7.63
CA LEU A 550 -12.32 18.53 -8.24
C LEU A 550 -12.08 17.09 -7.82
N GLY A 551 -12.48 16.13 -8.65
CA GLY A 551 -12.32 14.71 -8.37
C GLY A 551 -13.04 14.23 -7.10
N ALA A 552 -13.97 14.98 -6.57
CA ALA A 552 -14.74 14.65 -5.37
C ALA A 552 -15.90 13.70 -5.72
N ASP A 553 -15.90 12.48 -5.20
CA ASP A 553 -16.80 11.40 -5.59
C ASP A 553 -17.24 10.46 -4.46
N GLU A 554 -16.92 10.79 -3.20
CA GLU A 554 -17.38 10.03 -2.02
C GLU A 554 -18.85 10.34 -1.65
N GLY A 555 -19.48 11.30 -2.30
CA GLY A 555 -20.89 11.62 -2.10
C GLY A 555 -21.21 12.37 -0.80
N VAL A 556 -20.22 13.07 -0.23
CA VAL A 556 -20.37 13.86 1.01
C VAL A 556 -21.25 15.09 0.83
N ILE A 557 -21.40 15.57 -0.42
CA ILE A 557 -22.36 16.61 -0.83
C ILE A 557 -23.24 16.05 -1.92
N THR A 558 -24.56 16.15 -1.72
CA THR A 558 -25.57 15.76 -2.69
C THR A 558 -26.31 16.99 -3.23
N LYS A 559 -27.03 16.83 -4.32
CA LYS A 559 -27.85 17.94 -4.85
C LYS A 559 -28.94 18.41 -3.86
N ALA A 560 -29.36 17.56 -2.94
CA ALA A 560 -30.32 17.88 -1.91
C ALA A 560 -29.73 18.80 -0.80
N ASP A 561 -28.42 18.80 -0.62
CA ASP A 561 -27.72 19.66 0.36
C ASP A 561 -27.48 21.09 -0.15
N LEU A 562 -27.76 21.35 -1.43
CA LEU A 562 -27.44 22.62 -2.11
C LEU A 562 -28.71 23.33 -2.57
N PRO A 563 -28.70 24.69 -2.70
CA PRO A 563 -29.74 25.42 -3.37
C PRO A 563 -30.04 24.90 -4.78
N SER A 564 -31.30 24.91 -5.21
CA SER A 564 -31.70 24.38 -6.51
C SER A 564 -31.05 25.09 -7.70
N ASP A 565 -30.61 26.33 -7.51
CA ASP A 565 -29.96 27.21 -8.49
C ASP A 565 -28.44 27.19 -8.41
N THR A 566 -27.84 26.35 -7.57
CA THR A 566 -26.35 26.16 -7.53
C THR A 566 -25.88 25.57 -8.83
N TYR A 567 -24.92 26.26 -9.48
CA TYR A 567 -24.21 25.75 -10.66
C TYR A 567 -23.05 24.84 -10.24
N ILE A 568 -23.09 23.58 -10.68
CA ILE A 568 -22.12 22.56 -10.28
C ILE A 568 -21.14 22.28 -11.43
N ILE A 569 -19.87 22.48 -11.18
CA ILE A 569 -18.75 22.11 -12.07
C ILE A 569 -18.16 20.83 -11.53
N TYR A 570 -18.24 19.71 -12.30
CA TYR A 570 -17.85 18.40 -11.80
C TYR A 570 -17.36 17.41 -12.87
N GLN A 571 -17.04 16.21 -12.39
CA GLN A 571 -16.67 15.03 -13.19
C GLN A 571 -17.77 13.93 -13.21
N ALA A 572 -19.05 14.20 -12.85
CA ALA A 572 -20.14 13.21 -12.80
C ALA A 572 -21.55 13.75 -13.15
N ALA A 573 -22.57 12.88 -13.12
CA ALA A 573 -23.92 13.06 -13.69
C ALA A 573 -24.79 14.18 -13.11
N ILE A 574 -24.46 14.75 -11.95
CA ILE A 574 -25.24 15.85 -11.33
C ILE A 574 -24.78 17.25 -11.77
N ALA A 575 -23.68 17.33 -12.50
CA ALA A 575 -23.04 18.58 -12.87
C ALA A 575 -23.77 19.32 -14.00
N ASP A 576 -23.60 20.65 -14.02
CA ASP A 576 -24.04 21.52 -15.11
C ASP A 576 -22.94 21.68 -16.19
N ALA A 577 -21.69 21.53 -15.78
CA ALA A 577 -20.53 21.42 -16.68
C ALA A 577 -19.56 20.35 -16.19
N ILE A 578 -18.96 19.63 -17.12
CA ILE A 578 -17.96 18.58 -16.86
C ILE A 578 -16.68 18.92 -17.63
N LEU A 579 -15.56 18.97 -16.90
CA LEU A 579 -14.23 19.25 -17.44
C LEU A 579 -13.36 18.00 -17.23
N PRO A 580 -12.97 17.29 -18.32
CA PRO A 580 -12.27 15.99 -18.20
C PRO A 580 -10.82 16.16 -17.74
N GLY A 581 -10.50 15.58 -16.56
CA GLY A 581 -9.18 15.59 -15.95
C GLY A 581 -8.33 14.36 -16.30
N ALA A 582 -7.01 14.47 -16.14
CA ALA A 582 -6.04 13.41 -16.34
C ALA A 582 -5.89 12.54 -15.06
N ALA A 583 -5.76 11.23 -15.23
CA ALA A 583 -5.48 10.30 -14.14
C ALA A 583 -3.97 10.31 -13.76
N TYR A 584 -3.64 9.69 -12.62
CA TYR A 584 -2.27 9.68 -12.08
C TYR A 584 -1.22 9.03 -13.01
N THR A 585 -1.61 8.11 -13.88
CA THR A 585 -0.73 7.48 -14.90
C THR A 585 -0.51 8.36 -16.13
N GLU A 586 -1.26 9.44 -16.26
CA GLU A 586 -1.33 10.31 -17.45
C GLU A 586 -0.68 11.68 -17.21
N LYS A 587 -0.21 11.95 -16.00
CA LYS A 587 0.36 13.22 -15.59
C LYS A 587 1.61 13.05 -14.74
N GLN A 588 2.47 14.07 -14.75
CA GLN A 588 3.56 14.20 -13.79
C GLN A 588 3.08 15.06 -12.63
N ALA A 589 2.82 14.44 -11.49
CA ALA A 589 2.15 15.07 -10.37
C ALA A 589 2.81 14.72 -9.05
N SER A 590 2.65 15.57 -8.05
CA SER A 590 3.16 15.40 -6.69
C SER A 590 2.06 14.93 -5.75
N TYR A 591 2.38 13.94 -4.94
CA TYR A 591 1.51 13.39 -3.88
C TYR A 591 2.29 13.31 -2.58
N VAL A 592 1.60 13.45 -1.45
CA VAL A 592 2.21 13.36 -0.12
C VAL A 592 1.55 12.23 0.64
N ASN A 593 2.34 11.23 1.05
CA ASN A 593 1.81 10.09 1.76
C ASN A 593 1.50 10.39 3.25
N THR A 594 0.94 9.41 3.96
CA THR A 594 0.51 9.55 5.36
C THR A 594 1.64 9.96 6.32
N GLU A 595 2.92 9.64 6.02
CA GLU A 595 4.08 10.06 6.82
C GLU A 595 4.62 11.46 6.45
N GLY A 596 4.01 12.14 5.45
CA GLY A 596 4.43 13.45 5.00
C GLY A 596 5.56 13.45 3.96
N ARG A 597 5.82 12.32 3.32
CA ARG A 597 6.81 12.17 2.25
C ARG A 597 6.21 12.59 0.91
N ALA A 598 6.79 13.60 0.29
CA ALA A 598 6.42 14.00 -1.07
C ALA A 598 7.01 13.02 -2.09
N GLN A 599 6.20 12.58 -3.05
CA GLN A 599 6.55 11.64 -4.10
C GLN A 599 5.97 12.09 -5.44
N GLN A 600 6.53 11.58 -6.55
CA GLN A 600 6.08 11.95 -7.90
C GLN A 600 5.56 10.77 -8.70
N THR A 601 4.47 11.00 -9.43
CA THR A 601 4.08 10.16 -10.57
C THR A 601 4.80 10.63 -11.84
N LEU A 602 5.00 9.72 -12.79
CA LEU A 602 5.51 10.03 -14.11
C LEU A 602 4.48 9.67 -15.18
N VAL A 603 4.55 10.35 -16.31
CA VAL A 603 3.67 10.10 -17.45
C VAL A 603 3.99 8.74 -18.06
N ALA A 604 3.11 7.77 -17.88
CA ALA A 604 3.20 6.45 -18.47
C ALA A 604 2.43 6.38 -19.81
N VAL A 605 1.27 7.03 -19.87
CA VAL A 605 0.40 7.13 -21.05
C VAL A 605 -0.08 8.56 -21.24
N THR A 606 -0.47 8.94 -22.45
CA THR A 606 -1.10 10.24 -22.70
C THR A 606 -2.55 10.25 -22.24
N PRO A 607 -3.08 11.37 -21.73
CA PRO A 607 -4.49 11.49 -21.39
C PRO A 607 -5.39 11.15 -22.59
N PRO A 608 -6.50 10.42 -22.40
CA PRO A 608 -7.37 10.03 -23.50
C PRO A 608 -8.21 11.20 -24.02
N GLY A 609 -8.42 11.27 -25.32
CA GLY A 609 -9.25 12.27 -25.96
C GLY A 609 -8.79 13.70 -25.69
N LEU A 610 -9.70 14.53 -25.20
CA LEU A 610 -9.44 15.94 -24.85
C LEU A 610 -9.13 16.15 -23.36
N ALA A 611 -8.94 15.10 -22.56
CA ALA A 611 -8.61 15.24 -21.14
C ALA A 611 -7.28 16.01 -20.93
N ARG A 612 -7.21 16.81 -19.88
CA ARG A 612 -6.06 17.66 -19.52
C ARG A 612 -5.71 17.53 -18.05
N GLU A 613 -4.50 17.91 -17.66
CA GLU A 613 -4.10 18.06 -16.27
C GLU A 613 -4.96 19.11 -15.59
N ASP A 614 -5.46 18.82 -14.40
CA ASP A 614 -6.48 19.63 -13.71
C ASP A 614 -5.99 21.07 -13.43
N TRP A 615 -4.73 21.23 -13.02
CA TRP A 615 -4.16 22.56 -12.79
C TRP A 615 -4.13 23.43 -14.06
N LYS A 616 -3.93 22.82 -15.25
CA LYS A 616 -3.98 23.54 -16.54
C LYS A 616 -5.39 24.01 -16.89
N ILE A 617 -6.39 23.19 -16.56
CA ILE A 617 -7.80 23.55 -16.74
C ILE A 617 -8.16 24.75 -15.86
N ILE A 618 -7.77 24.70 -14.58
CA ILE A 618 -7.99 25.80 -13.62
C ILE A 618 -7.25 27.05 -14.05
N ARG A 619 -6.01 26.92 -14.51
CA ARG A 619 -5.20 28.05 -15.01
C ARG A 619 -5.86 28.73 -16.23
N ALA A 620 -6.31 27.95 -17.22
CA ALA A 620 -7.00 28.47 -18.39
C ALA A 620 -8.33 29.15 -18.01
N LEU A 621 -9.11 28.55 -17.11
CA LEU A 621 -10.36 29.14 -16.59
C LEU A 621 -10.09 30.48 -15.89
N SER A 622 -9.03 30.59 -15.10
CA SER A 622 -8.64 31.81 -14.39
C SER A 622 -8.36 32.97 -15.34
N GLU A 623 -7.75 32.68 -16.49
CA GLU A 623 -7.46 33.68 -17.53
C GLU A 623 -8.73 34.22 -18.18
N ILE A 624 -9.66 33.34 -18.57
CA ILE A 624 -10.93 33.73 -19.18
C ILE A 624 -11.79 34.55 -18.21
N ILE A 625 -11.71 34.28 -16.91
CA ILE A 625 -12.38 35.06 -15.87
C ILE A 625 -11.73 36.43 -15.68
N GLY A 626 -10.45 36.62 -16.10
CA GLY A 626 -9.67 37.84 -15.87
C GLY A 626 -9.01 37.90 -14.48
N LYS A 627 -8.85 36.75 -13.85
CA LYS A 627 -8.16 36.54 -12.55
C LYS A 627 -6.98 35.57 -12.73
N SER A 628 -6.18 35.81 -13.75
CA SER A 628 -5.09 34.94 -14.23
C SER A 628 -4.16 34.51 -13.10
N LEU A 629 -3.93 33.19 -12.95
CA LEU A 629 -2.95 32.63 -12.02
C LEU A 629 -1.52 32.83 -12.54
N PRO A 630 -0.50 33.01 -11.67
CA PRO A 630 0.83 33.48 -12.07
C PRO A 630 1.78 32.36 -12.53
N TYR A 631 1.28 31.28 -13.08
CA TYR A 631 2.09 30.14 -13.54
C TYR A 631 1.50 29.50 -14.79
N ASP A 632 2.34 29.25 -15.78
CA ASP A 632 2.00 28.64 -17.07
C ASP A 632 2.67 27.28 -17.28
N THR A 633 3.68 26.96 -16.48
CA THR A 633 4.47 25.72 -16.58
C THR A 633 4.42 24.91 -15.30
N LEU A 634 4.69 23.59 -15.42
CA LEU A 634 4.77 22.69 -14.26
C LEU A 634 5.86 23.14 -13.26
N ARG A 635 6.95 23.78 -13.76
CA ARG A 635 8.00 24.31 -12.90
C ARG A 635 7.48 25.47 -12.07
N GLU A 636 6.83 26.42 -12.67
CA GLU A 636 6.33 27.63 -11.99
C GLU A 636 5.26 27.27 -10.92
N ILE A 637 4.37 26.32 -11.19
CA ILE A 637 3.41 25.88 -10.16
C ILE A 637 4.11 25.13 -9.02
N ARG A 638 5.20 24.41 -9.28
CA ARG A 638 6.03 23.80 -8.24
C ARG A 638 6.85 24.83 -7.46
N ASP A 639 7.34 25.86 -8.10
CA ASP A 639 7.94 27.00 -7.42
C ASP A 639 6.89 27.63 -6.46
N ARG A 640 5.64 27.77 -6.90
CA ARG A 640 4.52 28.21 -6.06
C ARG A 640 4.21 27.25 -4.92
N LEU A 641 4.22 25.93 -5.14
CA LEU A 641 4.09 24.93 -4.07
C LEU A 641 5.20 25.10 -3.03
N SER A 642 6.45 25.30 -3.47
CA SER A 642 7.60 25.49 -2.59
C SER A 642 7.52 26.78 -1.77
N GLU A 643 6.91 27.84 -2.31
CA GLU A 643 6.65 29.10 -1.57
C GLU A 643 5.66 28.89 -0.43
N VAL A 644 4.60 28.09 -0.65
CA VAL A 644 3.55 27.84 0.35
C VAL A 644 3.98 26.80 1.36
N SER A 645 4.55 25.70 0.89
CA SER A 645 4.97 24.58 1.74
C SER A 645 6.19 23.87 1.10
N PRO A 646 7.42 24.18 1.53
CA PRO A 646 8.65 23.67 0.91
C PRO A 646 8.78 22.14 0.90
N ASN A 647 8.16 21.46 1.86
CA ASN A 647 8.15 19.99 1.96
C ASN A 647 7.46 19.32 0.76
N LEU A 648 6.51 19.99 0.10
CA LEU A 648 5.78 19.42 -1.05
C LEU A 648 6.66 19.23 -2.30
N THR A 649 7.83 19.86 -2.33
CA THR A 649 8.77 19.79 -3.45
C THR A 649 10.09 19.07 -3.10
N ARG A 650 10.25 18.63 -1.85
CA ARG A 650 11.38 17.81 -1.38
C ARG A 650 11.06 16.33 -1.52
N TYR A 651 11.21 15.80 -2.73
CA TYR A 651 10.82 14.43 -3.02
C TYR A 651 11.72 13.40 -2.34
N GLY A 652 11.07 12.41 -1.72
CA GLY A 652 11.73 11.32 -1.02
C GLY A 652 12.09 11.62 0.43
N ASP A 653 12.09 12.89 0.85
CA ASP A 653 12.40 13.29 2.22
C ASP A 653 11.15 13.37 3.08
N VAL A 654 11.30 13.05 4.37
CA VAL A 654 10.26 13.27 5.39
C VAL A 654 10.75 14.34 6.34
N GLU A 655 10.09 15.51 6.32
CA GLU A 655 10.34 16.56 7.28
C GLU A 655 9.65 16.25 8.61
N GLU A 656 10.43 16.09 9.67
CA GLU A 656 9.91 15.77 10.98
C GLU A 656 9.16 16.96 11.58
N ALA A 657 7.96 16.68 12.11
CA ALA A 657 7.17 17.64 12.85
C ALA A 657 7.35 17.43 14.37
N ASN A 658 7.79 18.47 15.09
CA ASN A 658 8.10 18.41 16.52
C ASN A 658 7.26 19.39 17.36
N TYR A 659 5.97 19.52 17.04
CA TYR A 659 5.08 20.50 17.69
C TYR A 659 4.18 19.88 18.78
N PHE A 660 4.55 18.72 19.32
CA PHE A 660 3.72 17.97 20.27
C PHE A 660 3.44 18.72 21.58
N GLN A 661 4.40 19.52 22.07
CA GLN A 661 4.20 20.33 23.29
C GLN A 661 3.18 21.44 23.03
N GLN A 662 3.33 22.19 21.94
CA GLN A 662 2.39 23.24 21.53
C GLN A 662 1.00 22.65 21.27
N ALA A 663 0.94 21.52 20.58
CA ALA A 663 -0.31 20.81 20.32
C ALA A 663 -1.06 20.47 21.61
N THR A 664 -0.36 19.97 22.62
CA THR A 664 -0.96 19.64 23.93
C THR A 664 -1.40 20.88 24.71
N GLU A 665 -0.67 21.99 24.63
CA GLU A 665 -1.12 23.23 25.29
C GLU A 665 -2.39 23.77 24.63
N LEU A 666 -2.46 23.77 23.30
CA LEU A 666 -3.62 24.22 22.55
C LEU A 666 -4.82 23.25 22.68
N SER A 667 -4.59 21.97 22.89
CA SER A 667 -5.67 20.99 23.10
C SER A 667 -6.53 21.28 24.32
N LYS A 668 -6.01 22.01 25.32
CA LYS A 668 -6.77 22.47 26.48
C LYS A 668 -7.87 23.48 26.15
N LEU A 669 -7.81 24.09 24.97
CA LEU A 669 -8.80 25.08 24.50
C LEU A 669 -9.98 24.41 23.77
N VAL A 670 -9.95 23.10 23.57
CA VAL A 670 -11.02 22.34 22.92
C VAL A 670 -12.26 22.35 23.79
N GLN A 671 -13.38 22.75 23.22
CA GLN A 671 -14.71 22.84 23.88
C GLN A 671 -15.63 21.67 23.48
N ALA A 672 -15.29 20.96 22.40
CA ALA A 672 -16.08 19.81 21.93
C ALA A 672 -16.15 18.74 23.04
N GLN A 673 -17.37 18.22 23.26
CA GLN A 673 -17.58 17.14 24.22
C GLN A 673 -17.52 15.79 23.52
N LEU A 674 -16.91 14.80 24.17
CA LEU A 674 -16.86 13.43 23.69
C LEU A 674 -18.29 12.86 23.60
N SER A 675 -18.55 12.20 22.51
CA SER A 675 -19.77 11.41 22.32
C SER A 675 -19.51 9.96 22.66
N SER A 676 -20.43 9.30 23.38
CA SER A 676 -20.37 7.85 23.63
C SER A 676 -20.71 6.99 22.40
N THR A 677 -20.86 7.60 21.24
CA THR A 677 -21.09 6.83 19.98
C THR A 677 -19.86 6.01 19.64
N PRO A 678 -20.05 4.75 19.17
CA PRO A 678 -18.94 3.89 18.78
C PRO A 678 -18.01 4.54 17.76
N LEU A 679 -16.71 4.24 17.90
CA LEU A 679 -15.70 4.57 16.89
C LEU A 679 -15.89 3.60 15.73
N ASP A 680 -16.41 4.08 14.61
CA ASP A 680 -16.63 3.26 13.42
C ASP A 680 -15.52 3.42 12.41
N VAL A 681 -15.37 2.44 11.50
CA VAL A 681 -14.42 2.46 10.39
C VAL A 681 -15.17 2.27 9.08
N LYS A 682 -14.72 2.90 7.99
CA LYS A 682 -15.42 2.79 6.70
C LYS A 682 -15.31 1.39 6.07
N HIS A 683 -14.22 0.69 6.34
CA HIS A 683 -13.91 -0.60 5.71
C HIS A 683 -13.78 -1.71 6.75
N HIS A 684 -14.86 -2.45 6.99
CA HIS A 684 -14.88 -3.53 7.97
C HIS A 684 -14.44 -4.88 7.39
N LYS A 685 -14.68 -5.09 6.10
CA LYS A 685 -14.60 -6.40 5.44
C LYS A 685 -13.85 -6.30 4.13
N LEU A 686 -13.34 -7.44 3.67
CA LEU A 686 -12.57 -7.50 2.43
C LEU A 686 -13.35 -7.02 1.20
N GLU A 687 -14.67 -7.24 1.15
CA GLU A 687 -15.50 -6.71 0.05
C GLU A 687 -15.53 -5.19 -0.02
N ASP A 688 -15.38 -4.49 1.12
CA ASP A 688 -15.38 -3.04 1.20
C ASP A 688 -14.05 -2.44 0.70
N PHE A 689 -12.98 -3.23 0.71
CA PHE A 689 -11.63 -2.82 0.31
C PHE A 689 -11.47 -2.57 -1.20
N PHE A 690 -12.13 -3.36 -2.04
CA PHE A 690 -11.81 -3.39 -3.49
C PHE A 690 -12.32 -2.18 -4.27
N MET A 691 -13.40 -1.52 -3.86
CA MET A 691 -14.10 -0.49 -4.66
C MET A 691 -14.30 0.81 -3.86
N THR A 692 -13.19 1.49 -3.53
CA THR A 692 -13.19 2.65 -2.63
C THR A 692 -13.13 4.00 -3.32
N ASP A 693 -12.63 4.06 -4.54
CA ASP A 693 -12.37 5.29 -5.31
C ASP A 693 -12.94 5.19 -6.73
N SER A 694 -12.94 6.28 -7.48
CA SER A 694 -13.49 6.32 -8.84
C SER A 694 -12.82 5.35 -9.81
N ILE A 695 -11.54 5.09 -9.67
CA ILE A 695 -10.79 4.16 -10.54
C ILE A 695 -11.16 2.73 -10.19
N SER A 696 -11.09 2.37 -8.93
CA SER A 696 -11.39 1.02 -8.45
C SER A 696 -12.88 0.65 -8.64
N ARG A 697 -13.81 1.61 -8.48
CA ARG A 697 -15.24 1.41 -8.75
C ARG A 697 -15.53 1.19 -10.24
N ALA A 698 -14.74 1.77 -11.15
CA ALA A 698 -14.84 1.53 -12.59
C ALA A 698 -14.16 0.22 -13.04
N SER A 699 -13.42 -0.47 -12.17
CA SER A 699 -12.66 -1.66 -12.49
C SER A 699 -13.52 -2.93 -12.52
N PRO A 700 -13.64 -3.61 -13.68
CA PRO A 700 -14.30 -4.92 -13.75
C PRO A 700 -13.58 -6.00 -12.91
N THR A 701 -12.27 -5.88 -12.76
CA THR A 701 -11.49 -6.84 -11.96
C THR A 701 -11.82 -6.68 -10.48
N MET A 702 -11.90 -5.46 -9.97
CA MET A 702 -12.28 -5.19 -8.58
C MET A 702 -13.71 -5.64 -8.29
N ALA A 703 -14.66 -5.40 -9.21
CA ALA A 703 -16.03 -5.89 -9.09
C ALA A 703 -16.09 -7.44 -9.01
N LYS A 704 -15.28 -8.16 -9.81
CA LYS A 704 -15.18 -9.62 -9.71
C LYS A 704 -14.61 -10.08 -8.37
N CYS A 705 -13.69 -9.32 -7.76
CA CYS A 705 -13.17 -9.63 -6.42
C CYS A 705 -14.27 -9.55 -5.37
N VAL A 706 -15.07 -8.47 -5.39
CA VAL A 706 -16.22 -8.34 -4.49
C VAL A 706 -17.19 -9.51 -4.67
N GLN A 707 -17.56 -9.85 -5.90
CA GLN A 707 -18.44 -10.98 -6.19
C GLN A 707 -17.87 -12.32 -5.69
N ALA A 708 -16.56 -12.54 -5.85
CA ALA A 708 -15.89 -13.77 -5.38
C ALA A 708 -15.95 -13.90 -3.85
N VAL A 709 -15.69 -12.80 -3.12
CA VAL A 709 -15.79 -12.78 -1.65
C VAL A 709 -17.21 -13.08 -1.20
N LEU A 710 -18.20 -12.44 -1.79
CA LEU A 710 -19.62 -12.66 -1.45
C LEU A 710 -20.05 -14.09 -1.76
N LYS A 711 -19.65 -14.65 -2.91
CA LYS A 711 -19.93 -16.03 -3.28
C LYS A 711 -19.32 -17.04 -2.29
N GLN A 712 -18.07 -16.82 -1.87
CA GLN A 712 -17.43 -17.71 -0.90
C GLN A 712 -18.13 -17.66 0.47
N LYS A 713 -18.59 -16.50 0.92
CA LYS A 713 -19.38 -16.36 2.16
C LYS A 713 -20.71 -17.11 2.10
N GLN A 714 -21.35 -17.16 0.93
CA GLN A 714 -22.61 -17.87 0.73
C GLN A 714 -22.43 -19.39 0.67
N SER A 715 -21.29 -19.87 0.19
CA SER A 715 -21.02 -21.32 0.02
C SER A 715 -20.79 -22.08 1.33
N LYS A 716 -20.76 -21.45 2.49
CA LYS A 716 -20.56 -22.05 3.82
C LYS A 716 -19.35 -23.02 3.93
N TYR A 717 -18.31 -22.85 3.12
CA TYR A 717 -17.07 -23.62 3.19
C TYR A 717 -15.87 -22.73 3.54
#